data_30bc1579a767a74563a04955c25af4c6
#
_entry.id   30bc1579a767a74563a04955c25af4c6
#
_cell.length_a   1.000
_cell.length_b   1.000
_cell.length_c   1.000
_cell.angle_alpha   90.00
_cell.angle_beta   90.00
_cell.angle_gamma   90.00
#
_symmetry.space_group_name_H-M   'P 1'
#
loop_
_entity.id
_entity.type
_entity.pdbx_description
1 polymer ?
#
loop_
_entity_poly.entity_id
_entity_poly.type
_entity_poly.pdbx_seq_one_letter_code
_entity_poly.pdbx_strand_id
1 'polypeptide(L)'
;MKSYILILFVGLSAVLHSQNTITGTITNTENEKLLGVEVYINELHKGTSTNEKGYFELTNLPSNTLKITVAYIGYKTEIKTIKLTQEITTLNFVLKESVFKMDEVIISTPFNKLQSQNVMKVEKTTLKQIQNQGAVTLNDGINTIPGVETVSTGIGIGKPVIRGLRGNRVLVYSSGIRLENQQWGDEHGLGVDDSSIESLEVIKGPASLLYGSDALGGVLYFNPAKFAKTNELDLNAGHTYFSNTEGSKTHFGFKKSFNSWKFLANGSRSEHSDYKTSDVYRVSNTRFNETNFNSAIGYNNKFISSALRFSYNRSNIGIPEEIGEQTTEKHLELPYQDLTTKMISFDNTIFLGESKITAIGGYTFNTRKEFEDEHHHDEHEEGDLDEDEHDEHEEVFDPSILLKLKTYNYDVKWHLPKSENFEAIVGVQGMHQTNENGGEEILIPNAKTNDIGVMATAIYSKGIHNLQGGVRFDYRSLDTEEHIIAHEDELHVFNALDKSFENISASLGYKTTLFNNIETRLNLASGFKAPNLSELSSNGVHHGSNRFELGNSDLDSERNYQSDLSLEYKTNHFEITVNGFYNYISDYIFISPTREVEDGFEVYEYIQDDAKLYGGEFGLHLHPHPLDWLHIYSNFEMVIGKQDNGEYLPLIPANKLTNTLRAEFNSIGKFKNNFLSLTYENTFKQDNVGVFETPTSSYNLLNFGAGTSYSFNKVNLDFNLNLNNALDKGYISHLSRLKSNGIQNIGRNVVASLKISI
;
A
#
# COMPACT_ATOMS: atom_id res chain seq x y z
N MET A 1 -29.12 -7.72 -34.03
CA MET A 1 -28.15 -7.80 -32.90
C MET A 1 -28.78 -8.25 -31.56
N LYS A 2 -29.99 -7.87 -31.20
CA LYS A 2 -30.62 -8.30 -29.92
C LYS A 2 -30.94 -9.79 -29.82
N SER A 3 -31.19 -10.49 -30.94
CA SER A 3 -31.53 -11.94 -30.92
C SER A 3 -30.32 -12.86 -30.77
N TYR A 4 -29.11 -12.44 -31.14
CA TYR A 4 -27.90 -13.27 -31.04
C TYR A 4 -27.32 -13.29 -29.63
N ILE A 5 -27.56 -12.25 -28.82
CA ILE A 5 -27.17 -12.18 -27.40
C ILE A 5 -28.00 -13.13 -26.57
N LEU A 6 -29.28 -13.31 -26.90
CA LEU A 6 -30.18 -14.23 -26.17
C LEU A 6 -29.82 -15.71 -26.45
N ILE A 7 -29.35 -16.05 -27.65
CA ILE A 7 -28.94 -17.41 -28.01
C ILE A 7 -27.61 -17.78 -27.32
N LEU A 8 -26.72 -16.83 -27.12
CA LEU A 8 -25.47 -17.02 -26.36
C LEU A 8 -25.74 -17.32 -24.86
N PHE A 9 -26.79 -16.73 -24.30
CA PHE A 9 -27.19 -16.95 -22.90
C PHE A 9 -27.94 -18.29 -22.68
N VAL A 10 -28.67 -18.78 -23.65
CA VAL A 10 -29.42 -20.04 -23.55
C VAL A 10 -28.53 -21.27 -23.83
N GLY A 11 -27.46 -21.13 -24.59
CA GLY A 11 -26.48 -22.21 -24.83
C GLY A 11 -25.62 -22.59 -23.63
N LEU A 12 -25.60 -21.77 -22.56
CA LEU A 12 -24.77 -22.02 -21.37
C LEU A 12 -25.46 -22.85 -20.27
N SER A 13 -26.70 -23.32 -20.45
CA SER A 13 -27.52 -23.86 -19.38
C SER A 13 -27.65 -25.39 -19.31
N ALA A 14 -26.89 -26.16 -20.06
CA ALA A 14 -27.06 -27.62 -20.07
C ALA A 14 -25.74 -28.41 -20.11
N VAL A 15 -24.94 -28.33 -19.04
CA VAL A 15 -23.99 -29.39 -18.72
C VAL A 15 -24.03 -29.65 -17.21
N LEU A 16 -24.88 -30.54 -16.82
CA LEU A 16 -24.84 -31.23 -15.51
C LEU A 16 -23.56 -32.08 -15.48
N HIS A 17 -22.46 -31.51 -14.97
CA HIS A 17 -21.26 -32.28 -14.69
C HIS A 17 -21.01 -32.22 -13.19
N SER A 18 -20.63 -33.35 -12.64
CA SER A 18 -20.18 -33.59 -11.29
C SER A 18 -19.30 -32.41 -10.78
N GLN A 19 -19.63 -31.95 -9.58
CA GLN A 19 -18.91 -30.86 -8.92
C GLN A 19 -17.80 -31.47 -8.07
N ASN A 20 -16.54 -31.10 -8.33
CA ASN A 20 -15.44 -31.58 -7.50
C ASN A 20 -15.53 -31.04 -6.08
N THR A 21 -15.28 -31.93 -5.14
CA THR A 21 -15.29 -31.63 -3.71
C THR A 21 -13.97 -32.11 -3.10
N ILE A 22 -13.38 -31.28 -2.25
CA ILE A 22 -12.25 -31.69 -1.41
C ILE A 22 -12.76 -31.84 0.01
N THR A 23 -12.47 -32.97 0.60
CA THR A 23 -12.72 -33.25 2.01
C THR A 23 -11.42 -33.64 2.68
N GLY A 24 -11.37 -33.57 3.99
CA GLY A 24 -10.22 -34.07 4.73
C GLY A 24 -10.25 -33.76 6.21
N THR A 25 -9.22 -34.22 6.90
CA THR A 25 -9.01 -33.95 8.33
C THR A 25 -7.66 -33.28 8.55
N ILE A 26 -7.62 -32.39 9.53
CA ILE A 26 -6.41 -31.68 9.92
C ILE A 26 -6.12 -32.00 11.38
N THR A 27 -4.85 -32.43 11.62
CA THR A 27 -4.35 -32.78 12.94
C THR A 27 -3.00 -32.08 13.20
N ASN A 28 -2.57 -32.06 14.47
CA ASN A 28 -1.18 -31.78 14.81
C ASN A 28 -0.32 -33.04 14.71
N THR A 29 0.96 -32.92 15.05
CA THR A 29 1.92 -34.06 15.06
C THR A 29 1.62 -35.14 16.12
N GLU A 30 0.79 -34.83 17.11
CA GLU A 30 0.33 -35.73 18.17
C GLU A 30 -1.02 -36.41 17.82
N ASN A 31 -1.50 -36.24 16.55
CA ASN A 31 -2.78 -36.72 16.06
C ASN A 31 -4.02 -36.07 16.71
N GLU A 32 -3.86 -34.97 17.42
CA GLU A 32 -5.00 -34.20 17.94
C GLU A 32 -5.74 -33.47 16.80
N LYS A 33 -7.07 -33.49 16.88
CA LYS A 33 -7.92 -32.82 15.89
C LYS A 33 -7.92 -31.32 16.11
N LEU A 34 -7.62 -30.55 15.07
CA LEU A 34 -7.53 -29.11 15.16
C LEU A 34 -8.86 -28.45 14.69
N LEU A 35 -9.55 -27.79 15.62
CA LEU A 35 -10.77 -27.00 15.36
C LEU A 35 -10.41 -25.60 14.86
N GLY A 36 -11.13 -25.12 13.83
CA GLY A 36 -11.02 -23.74 13.37
C GLY A 36 -9.84 -23.45 12.44
N VAL A 37 -9.15 -24.48 11.96
CA VAL A 37 -8.07 -24.33 10.96
C VAL A 37 -8.66 -23.77 9.67
N GLU A 38 -8.10 -22.68 9.16
CA GLU A 38 -8.50 -22.10 7.89
C GLU A 38 -7.97 -22.95 6.72
N VAL A 39 -8.87 -23.32 5.80
CA VAL A 39 -8.55 -23.97 4.52
C VAL A 39 -9.04 -23.07 3.41
N TYR A 40 -8.12 -22.53 2.60
CA TYR A 40 -8.43 -21.50 1.62
C TYR A 40 -7.80 -21.76 0.25
N ILE A 41 -8.52 -21.39 -0.82
CA ILE A 41 -8.05 -21.41 -2.22
C ILE A 41 -8.10 -19.98 -2.74
N ASN A 42 -6.94 -19.35 -2.89
CA ASN A 42 -6.84 -17.93 -3.27
C ASN A 42 -7.46 -17.64 -4.63
N GLU A 43 -7.20 -18.48 -5.63
CA GLU A 43 -7.73 -18.30 -7.00
C GLU A 43 -9.26 -18.34 -7.09
N LEU A 44 -9.91 -18.90 -6.06
CA LEU A 44 -11.35 -18.99 -5.99
C LEU A 44 -11.97 -18.01 -4.99
N HIS A 45 -11.15 -17.26 -4.27
CA HIS A 45 -11.58 -16.49 -3.11
C HIS A 45 -12.54 -17.31 -2.20
N LYS A 46 -12.20 -18.60 -1.99
CA LYS A 46 -13.08 -19.57 -1.33
C LYS A 46 -12.37 -20.28 -0.20
N GLY A 47 -13.01 -20.34 0.95
CA GLY A 47 -12.47 -20.98 2.12
C GLY A 47 -13.52 -21.66 2.98
N THR A 48 -13.05 -22.48 3.91
CA THR A 48 -13.81 -23.14 4.97
C THR A 48 -12.94 -23.24 6.22
N SER A 49 -13.47 -23.71 7.34
CA SER A 49 -12.72 -24.04 8.53
C SER A 49 -13.05 -25.44 9.02
N THR A 50 -12.10 -26.06 9.75
CA THR A 50 -12.32 -27.38 10.37
C THR A 50 -13.32 -27.28 11.52
N ASN A 51 -14.14 -28.31 11.64
CA ASN A 51 -15.05 -28.50 12.78
C ASN A 51 -14.33 -29.18 13.99
N GLU A 52 -15.07 -29.48 15.06
CA GLU A 52 -14.54 -30.16 16.28
C GLU A 52 -13.86 -31.49 16.01
N LYS A 53 -14.17 -32.17 14.89
CA LYS A 53 -13.54 -33.41 14.47
C LYS A 53 -12.31 -33.18 13.59
N GLY A 54 -11.86 -31.92 13.44
CA GLY A 54 -10.80 -31.53 12.51
C GLY A 54 -11.18 -31.72 11.04
N TYR A 55 -12.46 -31.96 10.70
CA TYR A 55 -12.93 -32.21 9.35
C TYR A 55 -13.27 -30.89 8.63
N PHE A 56 -12.90 -30.82 7.35
CA PHE A 56 -13.27 -29.74 6.44
C PHE A 56 -13.83 -30.25 5.13
N GLU A 57 -14.60 -29.41 4.45
CA GLU A 57 -15.16 -29.65 3.13
C GLU A 57 -15.16 -28.37 2.29
N LEU A 58 -14.72 -28.50 1.04
CA LEU A 58 -14.78 -27.47 -0.02
C LEU A 58 -15.46 -28.06 -1.25
N THR A 59 -16.66 -27.58 -1.56
CA THR A 59 -17.49 -28.02 -2.68
C THR A 59 -17.40 -27.08 -3.87
N ASN A 60 -17.97 -27.42 -5.02
CA ASN A 60 -18.06 -26.60 -6.23
C ASN A 60 -16.70 -26.10 -6.71
N LEU A 61 -15.75 -27.01 -6.89
CA LEU A 61 -14.40 -26.70 -7.33
C LEU A 61 -14.22 -26.99 -8.83
N PRO A 62 -13.42 -26.20 -9.55
CA PRO A 62 -13.08 -26.47 -10.94
C PRO A 62 -12.20 -27.72 -11.09
N SER A 63 -12.32 -28.42 -12.23
CA SER A 63 -11.40 -29.50 -12.59
C SER A 63 -10.09 -28.92 -13.12
N ASN A 64 -9.24 -28.46 -12.20
CA ASN A 64 -7.97 -27.81 -12.49
C ASN A 64 -6.93 -28.16 -11.43
N THR A 65 -5.71 -27.67 -11.62
CA THR A 65 -4.68 -27.70 -10.60
C THR A 65 -4.87 -26.50 -9.67
N LEU A 66 -5.20 -26.76 -8.39
CA LEU A 66 -5.47 -25.75 -7.38
C LEU A 66 -4.41 -25.74 -6.30
N LYS A 67 -4.14 -24.57 -5.73
CA LYS A 67 -3.29 -24.40 -4.54
C LYS A 67 -4.17 -24.23 -3.32
N ILE A 68 -4.09 -25.18 -2.40
CA ILE A 68 -4.85 -25.20 -1.16
C ILE A 68 -3.90 -24.76 -0.04
N THR A 69 -4.27 -23.67 0.61
CA THR A 69 -3.56 -23.14 1.78
C THR A 69 -4.26 -23.58 3.05
N VAL A 70 -3.52 -24.10 3.99
CA VAL A 70 -3.99 -24.48 5.32
C VAL A 70 -3.19 -23.70 6.35
N ALA A 71 -3.88 -22.85 7.12
CA ALA A 71 -3.28 -21.94 8.08
C ALA A 71 -3.99 -22.02 9.44
N TYR A 72 -3.20 -22.03 10.53
CA TYR A 72 -3.70 -22.01 11.89
C TYR A 72 -2.69 -21.30 12.80
N ILE A 73 -3.19 -20.49 13.73
CA ILE A 73 -2.34 -19.73 14.66
C ILE A 73 -1.52 -20.72 15.51
N GLY A 74 -0.21 -20.48 15.61
CA GLY A 74 0.70 -21.35 16.33
C GLY A 74 1.20 -22.57 15.52
N TYR A 75 0.86 -22.66 14.23
CA TYR A 75 1.26 -23.73 13.34
C TYR A 75 1.87 -23.20 12.05
N LYS A 76 2.76 -24.00 11.45
CA LYS A 76 3.34 -23.70 10.14
C LYS A 76 2.28 -23.82 9.06
N THR A 77 2.13 -22.78 8.24
CA THR A 77 1.24 -22.80 7.06
C THR A 77 1.70 -23.85 6.06
N GLU A 78 0.74 -24.63 5.55
CA GLU A 78 1.01 -25.60 4.48
C GLU A 78 0.26 -25.24 3.21
N ILE A 79 0.94 -25.38 2.05
CA ILE A 79 0.32 -25.32 0.73
C ILE A 79 0.50 -26.65 0.03
N LYS A 80 -0.62 -27.20 -0.45
CA LYS A 80 -0.58 -28.35 -1.37
C LYS A 80 -1.16 -27.97 -2.72
N THR A 81 -0.43 -28.29 -3.76
CA THR A 81 -0.93 -28.19 -5.14
C THR A 81 -1.55 -29.52 -5.52
N ILE A 82 -2.80 -29.52 -5.90
CA ILE A 82 -3.55 -30.73 -6.24
C ILE A 82 -4.27 -30.57 -7.58
N LYS A 83 -4.20 -31.60 -8.41
CA LYS A 83 -4.97 -31.71 -9.66
C LYS A 83 -6.27 -32.45 -9.36
N LEU A 84 -7.39 -31.76 -9.49
CA LEU A 84 -8.72 -32.34 -9.25
C LEU A 84 -9.18 -33.08 -10.51
N THR A 85 -9.22 -34.39 -10.42
CA THR A 85 -9.66 -35.30 -11.50
C THR A 85 -10.84 -36.21 -11.09
N GLN A 86 -11.18 -36.18 -9.79
CA GLN A 86 -12.24 -37.02 -9.22
C GLN A 86 -13.31 -36.14 -8.55
N GLU A 87 -14.55 -36.61 -8.52
CA GLU A 87 -15.67 -35.94 -7.87
C GLU A 87 -15.40 -35.59 -6.42
N ILE A 88 -14.84 -36.53 -5.67
CA ILE A 88 -14.46 -36.33 -4.27
C ILE A 88 -12.99 -36.70 -4.12
N THR A 89 -12.23 -35.75 -3.61
CA THR A 89 -10.79 -35.93 -3.30
C THR A 89 -10.60 -35.75 -1.81
N THR A 90 -10.05 -36.78 -1.15
CA THR A 90 -9.72 -36.70 0.28
C THR A 90 -8.28 -36.21 0.46
N LEU A 91 -8.10 -35.14 1.27
CA LEU A 91 -6.80 -34.50 1.48
C LEU A 91 -6.58 -34.19 2.96
N ASN A 92 -5.75 -34.99 3.61
CA ASN A 92 -5.43 -34.80 5.03
C ASN A 92 -4.14 -33.99 5.20
N PHE A 93 -4.09 -33.22 6.31
CA PHE A 93 -2.92 -32.42 6.69
C PHE A 93 -2.53 -32.74 8.12
N VAL A 94 -1.22 -32.73 8.37
CA VAL A 94 -0.64 -32.79 9.70
C VAL A 94 0.19 -31.52 9.89
N LEU A 95 -0.30 -30.58 10.67
CA LEU A 95 0.36 -29.31 10.90
C LEU A 95 1.43 -29.46 11.98
N LYS A 96 2.57 -28.82 11.76
CA LYS A 96 3.66 -28.72 12.73
C LYS A 96 3.53 -27.42 13.50
N GLU A 97 3.71 -27.45 14.80
CA GLU A 97 3.75 -26.25 15.62
C GLU A 97 4.88 -25.31 15.17
N SER A 98 4.62 -24.03 15.27
CA SER A 98 5.58 -22.97 14.96
C SER A 98 5.34 -21.77 15.86
N VAL A 99 6.37 -21.37 16.56
CA VAL A 99 6.39 -20.17 17.43
C VAL A 99 6.70 -18.89 16.66
N PHE A 100 7.15 -19.01 15.41
CA PHE A 100 7.44 -17.88 14.53
C PHE A 100 6.22 -17.48 13.71
N LYS A 101 6.27 -16.27 13.13
CA LYS A 101 5.27 -15.83 12.14
C LYS A 101 5.00 -16.96 11.15
N MET A 102 3.73 -17.18 10.88
CA MET A 102 3.32 -18.13 9.85
C MET A 102 3.97 -17.75 8.52
N ASP A 103 4.47 -18.75 7.79
CA ASP A 103 4.91 -18.56 6.42
C ASP A 103 3.70 -18.16 5.56
N GLU A 104 3.68 -16.93 5.05
CA GLU A 104 2.51 -16.33 4.45
C GLU A 104 2.50 -16.51 2.94
N VAL A 105 1.31 -16.66 2.37
CA VAL A 105 1.12 -16.64 0.92
C VAL A 105 1.30 -15.22 0.42
N ILE A 106 2.16 -15.03 -0.56
CA ILE A 106 2.39 -13.76 -1.24
C ILE A 106 1.56 -13.73 -2.52
N ILE A 107 0.70 -12.72 -2.65
CA ILE A 107 -0.23 -12.55 -3.78
C ILE A 107 0.35 -11.60 -4.83
N SER A 108 1.15 -10.62 -4.40
CA SER A 108 1.79 -9.66 -5.29
C SER A 108 2.84 -10.26 -6.23
N THR A 109 3.27 -11.52 -6.02
CA THR A 109 4.18 -12.21 -6.93
C THR A 109 3.42 -13.11 -7.91
N PRO A 110 3.96 -13.38 -9.13
CA PRO A 110 3.18 -14.01 -10.21
C PRO A 110 2.68 -15.42 -9.90
N PHE A 111 3.37 -16.14 -9.03
CA PHE A 111 3.13 -17.56 -8.80
C PHE A 111 2.36 -17.88 -7.52
N ASN A 112 1.94 -16.88 -6.72
CA ASN A 112 1.18 -17.05 -5.47
C ASN A 112 1.77 -18.18 -4.60
N LYS A 113 3.02 -18.01 -4.16
CA LYS A 113 3.77 -18.98 -3.34
C LYS A 113 3.89 -18.51 -1.90
N LEU A 114 4.27 -19.41 -0.99
CA LEU A 114 4.72 -19.04 0.35
C LEU A 114 5.94 -18.12 0.25
N GLN A 115 6.10 -17.21 1.19
CA GLN A 115 7.29 -16.34 1.26
C GLN A 115 8.58 -17.16 1.25
N SER A 116 8.62 -18.29 1.98
CA SER A 116 9.74 -19.23 1.98
C SER A 116 10.03 -19.88 0.63
N GLN A 117 9.10 -19.84 -0.33
CA GLN A 117 9.26 -20.39 -1.68
C GLN A 117 9.47 -19.30 -2.74
N ASN A 118 9.26 -18.04 -2.39
CA ASN A 118 9.49 -16.93 -3.30
C ASN A 118 10.98 -16.63 -3.43
N VAL A 119 11.39 -16.28 -4.64
CA VAL A 119 12.74 -15.81 -4.93
C VAL A 119 12.94 -14.37 -4.47
N MET A 120 11.93 -13.52 -4.65
CA MET A 120 11.91 -12.17 -4.11
C MET A 120 11.49 -12.18 -2.64
N LYS A 121 12.15 -11.35 -1.82
CA LYS A 121 11.67 -11.10 -0.46
C LYS A 121 10.57 -10.03 -0.51
N VAL A 122 9.40 -10.37 0.01
CA VAL A 122 8.24 -9.48 0.10
C VAL A 122 7.88 -9.36 1.57
N GLU A 123 7.82 -8.13 2.07
CA GLU A 123 7.35 -7.88 3.43
C GLU A 123 5.82 -7.85 3.43
N LYS A 124 5.21 -8.57 4.37
CA LYS A 124 3.76 -8.61 4.50
C LYS A 124 3.34 -8.23 5.91
N THR A 125 2.35 -7.36 6.01
CA THR A 125 1.69 -7.02 7.28
C THR A 125 0.18 -7.05 7.10
N THR A 126 -0.54 -7.45 8.12
CA THR A 126 -2.01 -7.45 8.11
C THR A 126 -2.53 -6.12 8.64
N LEU A 127 -3.72 -5.72 8.20
CA LEU A 127 -4.38 -4.55 8.76
C LEU A 127 -4.51 -4.63 10.30
N LYS A 128 -4.82 -5.81 10.83
CA LYS A 128 -4.89 -6.03 12.28
C LYS A 128 -3.57 -5.72 12.99
N GLN A 129 -2.43 -6.06 12.39
CA GLN A 129 -1.10 -5.76 12.96
C GLN A 129 -0.86 -4.24 12.99
N ILE A 130 -1.22 -3.53 11.92
CA ILE A 130 -1.14 -2.06 11.84
C ILE A 130 -2.02 -1.41 12.91
N GLN A 131 -3.28 -1.83 13.03
CA GLN A 131 -4.22 -1.31 14.03
C GLN A 131 -3.78 -1.58 15.46
N ASN A 132 -3.15 -2.74 15.72
CA ASN A 132 -2.63 -3.09 17.05
C ASN A 132 -1.44 -2.22 17.48
N GLN A 133 -0.86 -1.42 16.62
CA GLN A 133 0.21 -0.47 16.93
C GLN A 133 -0.32 0.93 17.26
N GLY A 134 -1.64 1.16 17.10
CA GLY A 134 -2.27 2.45 17.38
C GLY A 134 -1.92 3.53 16.36
N ALA A 135 -1.68 3.16 15.11
CA ALA A 135 -1.47 4.09 14.02
C ALA A 135 -2.70 4.98 13.79
N VAL A 136 -2.50 6.28 13.59
CA VAL A 136 -3.58 7.24 13.34
C VAL A 136 -4.10 7.10 11.91
N THR A 137 -3.18 6.99 10.96
CA THR A 137 -3.48 6.81 9.53
C THR A 137 -2.82 5.53 9.00
N LEU A 138 -3.22 5.10 7.80
CA LEU A 138 -2.55 3.98 7.12
C LEU A 138 -1.07 4.30 6.85
N ASN A 139 -0.76 5.54 6.46
CA ASN A 139 0.62 6.00 6.22
C ASN A 139 1.49 5.89 7.47
N ASP A 140 0.98 6.28 8.64
CA ASP A 140 1.66 6.09 9.92
C ASP A 140 1.92 4.60 10.21
N GLY A 141 0.96 3.74 9.88
CA GLY A 141 1.07 2.29 10.08
C GLY A 141 2.11 1.60 9.21
N ILE A 142 2.31 2.06 7.97
CA ILE A 142 3.33 1.46 7.07
C ILE A 142 4.76 1.80 7.47
N ASN A 143 5.02 2.86 8.21
CA ASN A 143 6.35 3.22 8.74
C ASN A 143 6.94 2.17 9.70
N THR A 144 6.13 1.21 10.13
CA THR A 144 6.57 0.09 10.97
C THR A 144 7.19 -1.05 10.17
N ILE A 145 7.10 -1.01 8.84
CA ILE A 145 7.68 -2.01 7.93
C ILE A 145 9.14 -1.62 7.67
N PRO A 146 10.14 -2.46 7.98
CA PRO A 146 11.54 -2.12 7.74
C PRO A 146 11.80 -1.68 6.29
N GLY A 147 12.58 -0.62 6.09
CA GLY A 147 12.90 -0.03 4.78
C GLY A 147 11.75 0.72 4.11
N VAL A 148 10.67 0.99 4.87
CA VAL A 148 9.54 1.83 4.43
C VAL A 148 9.38 2.99 5.40
N GLU A 149 9.38 4.20 4.88
CA GLU A 149 9.16 5.45 5.61
C GLU A 149 8.10 6.29 4.90
N THR A 150 7.78 7.46 5.45
CA THR A 150 6.77 8.36 4.87
C THR A 150 7.28 9.80 4.86
N VAL A 151 7.27 10.46 3.70
CA VAL A 151 7.28 11.93 3.65
C VAL A 151 5.91 12.40 4.11
N SER A 152 5.86 13.31 5.06
CA SER A 152 4.60 13.76 5.66
C SER A 152 4.48 15.27 5.77
N THR A 153 3.26 15.78 5.54
CA THR A 153 2.85 17.14 5.87
C THR A 153 1.75 17.03 6.94
N GLY A 154 2.13 17.21 8.21
CA GLY A 154 1.26 16.85 9.33
C GLY A 154 1.03 15.34 9.44
N ILE A 155 -0.18 14.94 9.88
CA ILE A 155 -0.58 13.52 10.07
C ILE A 155 -1.56 13.04 8.99
N GLY A 156 -2.28 13.94 8.35
CA GLY A 156 -3.29 13.62 7.32
C GLY A 156 -2.66 13.31 5.96
N ILE A 157 -1.53 13.93 5.65
CA ILE A 157 -0.84 13.78 4.36
C ILE A 157 0.41 12.93 4.57
N GLY A 158 0.51 11.83 3.85
CA GLY A 158 1.68 10.96 3.90
C GLY A 158 1.93 10.25 2.59
N LYS A 159 3.19 10.13 2.21
CA LYS A 159 3.65 9.51 0.98
C LYS A 159 4.71 8.47 1.25
N PRO A 160 4.52 7.22 0.83
CA PRO A 160 5.47 6.15 1.13
C PRO A 160 6.81 6.35 0.44
N VAL A 161 7.87 6.03 1.16
CA VAL A 161 9.26 6.00 0.70
C VAL A 161 9.77 4.58 0.89
N ILE A 162 10.24 3.94 -0.15
CA ILE A 162 10.85 2.62 -0.10
C ILE A 162 12.34 2.74 -0.42
N ARG A 163 13.20 2.45 0.57
CA ARG A 163 14.67 2.53 0.42
C ARG A 163 15.15 3.86 -0.18
N GLY A 164 14.53 4.99 0.22
CA GLY A 164 14.85 6.33 -0.25
C GLY A 164 14.19 6.75 -1.56
N LEU A 165 13.45 5.87 -2.23
CA LEU A 165 12.69 6.19 -3.44
C LEU A 165 11.23 6.49 -3.11
N ARG A 166 10.68 7.55 -3.71
CA ARG A 166 9.33 8.09 -3.43
C ARG A 166 8.61 8.56 -4.70
N GLY A 167 7.41 9.07 -4.52
CA GLY A 167 6.60 9.63 -5.59
C GLY A 167 6.23 8.58 -6.63
N ASN A 168 6.31 8.95 -7.88
CA ASN A 168 5.99 8.04 -9.00
C ASN A 168 6.98 6.87 -9.17
N ARG A 169 8.02 6.73 -8.31
CA ARG A 169 8.91 5.56 -8.28
C ARG A 169 8.41 4.42 -7.40
N VAL A 170 7.35 4.67 -6.62
CA VAL A 170 6.69 3.68 -5.77
C VAL A 170 5.26 3.51 -6.23
N LEU A 171 4.95 2.36 -6.81
CA LEU A 171 3.61 2.07 -7.27
C LEU A 171 2.70 1.61 -6.13
N VAL A 172 1.45 2.02 -6.20
CA VAL A 172 0.39 1.58 -5.30
C VAL A 172 -0.62 0.75 -6.07
N TYR A 173 -0.91 -0.44 -5.56
CA TYR A 173 -1.95 -1.32 -6.10
C TYR A 173 -3.02 -1.57 -5.06
N SER A 174 -4.27 -1.46 -5.46
CA SER A 174 -5.44 -1.80 -4.64
C SER A 174 -6.40 -2.65 -5.45
N SER A 175 -6.89 -3.74 -4.84
CA SER A 175 -7.83 -4.66 -5.50
C SER A 175 -7.36 -5.16 -6.89
N GLY A 176 -6.05 -5.33 -7.07
CA GLY A 176 -5.43 -5.84 -8.28
C GLY A 176 -5.19 -4.82 -9.39
N ILE A 177 -5.59 -3.56 -9.21
CA ILE A 177 -5.37 -2.49 -10.19
C ILE A 177 -4.44 -1.41 -9.64
N ARG A 178 -3.69 -0.77 -10.52
CA ARG A 178 -2.85 0.37 -10.21
C ARG A 178 -3.73 1.54 -9.78
N LEU A 179 -3.42 2.12 -8.63
CA LEU A 179 -4.07 3.32 -8.12
C LEU A 179 -3.30 4.55 -8.59
N GLU A 180 -3.98 5.37 -9.35
CA GLU A 180 -3.48 6.67 -9.79
C GLU A 180 -4.30 7.78 -9.12
N ASN A 181 -3.64 8.65 -8.38
CA ASN A 181 -4.24 9.73 -7.61
C ASN A 181 -3.35 10.96 -7.51
N GLN A 182 -2.72 11.36 -8.61
CA GLN A 182 -1.83 12.54 -8.67
C GLN A 182 -0.61 12.40 -7.74
N GLN A 183 0.07 11.28 -7.79
CA GLN A 183 1.17 10.94 -6.86
C GLN A 183 2.47 11.73 -7.08
N TRP A 184 2.52 12.64 -8.04
CA TRP A 184 3.70 13.45 -8.36
C TRP A 184 4.02 14.51 -7.29
N GLY A 185 3.04 15.18 -6.69
CA GLY A 185 3.24 16.15 -5.62
C GLY A 185 3.57 15.49 -4.26
N ASP A 186 4.48 16.01 -3.47
CA ASP A 186 4.84 15.46 -2.15
C ASP A 186 3.73 15.68 -1.09
N GLU A 187 2.87 16.67 -1.27
CA GLU A 187 1.68 16.98 -0.46
C GLU A 187 0.44 16.17 -0.85
N HIS A 188 0.54 15.34 -1.88
CA HIS A 188 -0.55 14.50 -2.34
C HIS A 188 -0.59 13.17 -1.58
N GLY A 189 -1.45 13.03 -0.61
CA GLY A 189 -1.58 11.83 0.23
C GLY A 189 -1.96 10.56 -0.54
N LEU A 190 -1.80 9.40 0.13
CA LEU A 190 -1.96 8.07 -0.48
C LEU A 190 -3.40 7.79 -0.96
N GLY A 191 -4.43 8.33 -0.29
CA GLY A 191 -5.84 8.20 -0.70
C GLY A 191 -6.37 6.76 -0.74
N VAL A 192 -5.91 5.90 0.17
CA VAL A 192 -6.32 4.49 0.28
C VAL A 192 -7.08 4.27 1.58
N ASP A 193 -8.27 3.67 1.47
CA ASP A 193 -9.07 3.25 2.62
C ASP A 193 -8.53 1.96 3.25
N ASP A 194 -8.20 2.00 4.54
CA ASP A 194 -7.75 0.85 5.30
C ASP A 194 -8.87 -0.16 5.59
N SER A 195 -10.16 0.25 5.65
CA SER A 195 -11.28 -0.65 5.96
C SER A 195 -11.53 -1.72 4.87
N SER A 196 -11.04 -1.48 3.66
CA SER A 196 -11.15 -2.39 2.51
C SER A 196 -10.02 -3.42 2.40
N ILE A 197 -8.99 -3.30 3.23
CA ILE A 197 -7.73 -4.02 3.12
C ILE A 197 -7.72 -5.21 4.09
N GLU A 198 -7.21 -6.35 3.64
CA GLU A 198 -6.88 -7.51 4.49
C GLU A 198 -5.42 -7.44 4.97
N SER A 199 -4.52 -7.14 4.03
CA SER A 199 -3.09 -7.06 4.26
C SER A 199 -2.41 -6.18 3.22
N LEU A 200 -1.22 -5.72 3.57
CA LEU A 200 -0.30 -5.01 2.70
C LEU A 200 0.91 -5.90 2.42
N GLU A 201 1.31 -5.98 1.16
CA GLU A 201 2.55 -6.59 0.71
C GLU A 201 3.44 -5.51 0.11
N VAL A 202 4.72 -5.47 0.53
CA VAL A 202 5.71 -4.51 0.06
C VAL A 202 6.79 -5.24 -0.71
N ILE A 203 6.88 -4.97 -2.01
CA ILE A 203 7.99 -5.40 -2.86
C ILE A 203 9.00 -4.26 -2.85
N LYS A 204 10.23 -4.52 -2.40
CA LYS A 204 11.30 -3.54 -2.34
C LYS A 204 12.24 -3.70 -3.53
N GLY A 205 12.48 -2.61 -4.25
CA GLY A 205 13.30 -2.59 -5.46
C GLY A 205 12.51 -2.85 -6.75
N PRO A 206 13.20 -2.95 -7.91
CA PRO A 206 12.55 -2.89 -9.20
C PRO A 206 11.59 -4.06 -9.41
N ALA A 207 10.33 -3.71 -9.57
CA ALA A 207 9.24 -4.63 -9.86
C ALA A 207 8.64 -4.39 -11.27
N SER A 208 9.32 -3.62 -12.11
CA SER A 208 8.84 -3.22 -13.44
C SER A 208 8.52 -4.41 -14.33
N LEU A 209 9.20 -5.55 -14.17
CA LEU A 209 8.85 -6.79 -14.86
C LEU A 209 7.37 -7.18 -14.65
N LEU A 210 6.85 -6.99 -13.44
CA LEU A 210 5.50 -7.43 -13.06
C LEU A 210 4.45 -6.34 -13.19
N TYR A 211 4.85 -5.09 -13.00
CA TYR A 211 3.97 -3.95 -12.80
C TYR A 211 4.14 -2.83 -13.82
N GLY A 212 5.15 -2.91 -14.69
CA GLY A 212 5.41 -1.96 -15.76
C GLY A 212 6.22 -0.75 -15.32
N SER A 213 6.04 0.36 -16.05
CA SER A 213 6.68 1.63 -15.76
C SER A 213 6.44 2.08 -14.32
N ASP A 214 7.41 2.82 -13.77
CA ASP A 214 7.33 3.51 -12.49
C ASP A 214 7.51 2.59 -11.25
N ALA A 215 7.60 1.27 -11.40
CA ALA A 215 7.90 0.33 -10.32
C ALA A 215 9.42 0.24 -10.02
N LEU A 216 10.11 1.38 -9.96
CA LEU A 216 11.56 1.50 -9.79
C LEU A 216 11.98 1.26 -8.34
N GLY A 217 11.32 1.91 -7.40
CA GLY A 217 11.54 1.82 -5.96
C GLY A 217 10.87 0.63 -5.31
N GLY A 218 9.76 0.20 -5.89
CA GLY A 218 8.98 -0.92 -5.37
C GLY A 218 7.49 -0.76 -5.55
N VAL A 219 6.75 -1.66 -4.91
CA VAL A 219 5.29 -1.70 -4.98
C VAL A 219 4.69 -1.89 -3.58
N LEU A 220 3.71 -1.07 -3.25
CA LEU A 220 2.77 -1.28 -2.16
C LEU A 220 1.52 -1.96 -2.72
N TYR A 221 1.31 -3.22 -2.36
CA TYR A 221 0.20 -4.00 -2.86
C TYR A 221 -0.82 -4.25 -1.75
N PHE A 222 -1.94 -3.52 -1.79
CA PHE A 222 -3.05 -3.67 -0.85
C PHE A 222 -3.96 -4.82 -1.28
N ASN A 223 -3.86 -5.93 -0.55
CA ASN A 223 -4.73 -7.07 -0.74
C ASN A 223 -6.15 -6.72 -0.24
N PRO A 224 -7.19 -6.90 -1.06
CA PRO A 224 -8.54 -6.57 -0.67
C PRO A 224 -9.06 -7.51 0.41
N ALA A 225 -9.99 -7.02 1.23
CA ALA A 225 -10.69 -7.80 2.24
C ALA A 225 -11.28 -9.10 1.65
N LYS A 226 -11.04 -10.22 2.33
CA LYS A 226 -11.55 -11.54 1.95
C LYS A 226 -13.05 -11.59 2.14
N PHE A 227 -13.75 -12.35 1.28
CA PHE A 227 -15.14 -12.74 1.52
C PHE A 227 -15.26 -13.66 2.74
N ALA A 228 -16.47 -13.75 3.32
CA ALA A 228 -16.76 -14.73 4.36
C ALA A 228 -16.54 -16.17 3.85
N LYS A 229 -16.29 -17.10 4.74
CA LYS A 229 -16.21 -18.52 4.43
C LYS A 229 -17.55 -19.03 3.89
N THR A 230 -17.51 -20.14 3.19
CA THR A 230 -18.72 -20.70 2.55
C THR A 230 -19.85 -20.92 3.57
N ASN A 231 -21.04 -20.38 3.27
CA ASN A 231 -22.24 -20.38 4.08
C ASN A 231 -22.17 -19.62 5.41
N GLU A 232 -21.11 -18.86 5.66
CA GLU A 232 -20.96 -18.03 6.86
C GLU A 232 -21.48 -16.60 6.64
N LEU A 233 -21.88 -15.98 7.74
CA LEU A 233 -22.17 -14.57 7.89
C LEU A 233 -21.14 -14.01 8.88
N ASP A 234 -20.50 -12.91 8.52
CA ASP A 234 -19.57 -12.17 9.37
C ASP A 234 -20.04 -10.70 9.43
N LEU A 235 -20.35 -10.25 10.62
CA LEU A 235 -20.71 -8.88 10.92
C LEU A 235 -19.69 -8.31 11.88
N ASN A 236 -19.19 -7.11 11.62
CA ASN A 236 -18.31 -6.44 12.56
C ASN A 236 -18.59 -4.94 12.62
N ALA A 237 -18.32 -4.37 13.79
CA ALA A 237 -18.35 -2.94 14.04
C ALA A 237 -17.20 -2.60 14.98
N GLY A 238 -16.65 -1.41 14.85
CA GLY A 238 -15.58 -0.98 15.76
C GLY A 238 -15.51 0.53 15.89
N HIS A 239 -14.96 0.95 17.00
CA HIS A 239 -14.71 2.35 17.31
C HIS A 239 -13.32 2.49 17.90
N THR A 240 -12.57 3.49 17.44
CA THR A 240 -11.23 3.84 17.93
C THR A 240 -11.21 5.31 18.29
N TYR A 241 -10.66 5.64 19.45
CA TYR A 241 -10.45 7.00 19.94
C TYR A 241 -8.96 7.32 20.01
N PHE A 242 -8.59 8.53 19.62
CA PHE A 242 -7.22 9.07 19.59
C PHE A 242 -7.13 10.32 20.47
N SER A 243 -6.39 10.24 21.55
CA SER A 243 -6.37 11.31 22.56
C SER A 243 -5.64 12.58 22.13
N ASN A 244 -4.60 12.47 21.28
CA ASN A 244 -3.81 13.62 20.87
C ASN A 244 -4.60 14.58 19.98
N THR A 245 -5.29 14.03 19.00
CA THR A 245 -6.12 14.78 18.03
C THR A 245 -7.59 14.86 18.45
N GLU A 246 -7.96 14.35 19.65
CA GLU A 246 -9.37 14.18 20.04
C GLU A 246 -10.22 13.53 18.95
N GLY A 247 -9.54 12.70 18.14
CA GLY A 247 -10.09 12.09 16.97
C GLY A 247 -10.80 10.77 17.24
N SER A 248 -11.62 10.35 16.31
CA SER A 248 -12.28 9.06 16.36
C SER A 248 -12.45 8.44 15.00
N LYS A 249 -12.44 7.10 14.96
CA LYS A 249 -12.72 6.30 13.77
C LYS A 249 -13.78 5.25 14.10
N THR A 250 -14.84 5.21 13.30
CA THR A 250 -15.90 4.20 13.40
C THR A 250 -15.95 3.40 12.11
N HIS A 251 -16.10 2.07 12.19
CA HIS A 251 -16.24 1.22 11.02
C HIS A 251 -17.33 0.17 11.21
N PHE A 252 -17.91 -0.27 10.07
CA PHE A 252 -18.87 -1.37 9.97
C PHE A 252 -18.46 -2.29 8.84
N GLY A 253 -18.67 -3.60 9.04
CA GLY A 253 -18.40 -4.60 8.02
C GLY A 253 -19.51 -5.67 7.99
N PHE A 254 -19.85 -6.04 6.77
CA PHE A 254 -20.79 -7.11 6.45
C PHE A 254 -20.19 -8.03 5.42
N LYS A 255 -20.18 -9.33 5.68
CA LYS A 255 -19.76 -10.34 4.71
C LYS A 255 -20.72 -11.52 4.76
N LYS A 256 -21.18 -11.97 3.59
CA LYS A 256 -22.01 -13.17 3.46
C LYS A 256 -21.58 -13.97 2.26
N SER A 257 -21.39 -15.27 2.44
CA SER A 257 -21.10 -16.19 1.34
C SER A 257 -22.11 -17.33 1.29
N PHE A 258 -22.45 -17.71 0.08
CA PHE A 258 -23.18 -18.91 -0.28
C PHE A 258 -22.26 -19.85 -1.05
N ASN A 259 -22.75 -20.94 -1.58
CA ASN A 259 -21.92 -21.88 -2.34
C ASN A 259 -21.21 -21.22 -3.54
N SER A 260 -21.92 -20.39 -4.30
CA SER A 260 -21.40 -19.75 -5.50
C SER A 260 -21.31 -18.24 -5.40
N TRP A 261 -22.19 -17.59 -4.67
CA TRP A 261 -22.27 -16.15 -4.54
C TRP A 261 -21.68 -15.66 -3.22
N LYS A 262 -21.02 -14.54 -3.26
CA LYS A 262 -20.38 -13.89 -2.09
C LYS A 262 -20.65 -12.41 -2.12
N PHE A 263 -20.85 -11.83 -0.96
CA PHE A 263 -21.14 -10.41 -0.78
C PHE A 263 -20.29 -9.86 0.35
N LEU A 264 -19.82 -8.63 0.15
CA LEU A 264 -19.06 -7.88 1.14
C LEU A 264 -19.49 -6.42 1.04
N ALA A 265 -19.63 -5.75 2.18
CA ALA A 265 -19.78 -4.32 2.29
C ALA A 265 -19.09 -3.83 3.56
N ASN A 266 -18.26 -2.79 3.46
CA ASN A 266 -17.61 -2.13 4.58
C ASN A 266 -17.79 -0.63 4.46
N GLY A 267 -17.83 0.09 5.57
CA GLY A 267 -17.82 1.52 5.61
C GLY A 267 -17.06 2.02 6.84
N SER A 268 -16.41 3.16 6.72
CA SER A 268 -15.74 3.82 7.83
C SER A 268 -15.83 5.34 7.73
N ARG A 269 -15.78 6.00 8.88
CA ARG A 269 -15.62 7.45 8.99
C ARG A 269 -14.61 7.73 10.10
N SER A 270 -13.65 8.59 9.81
CA SER A 270 -12.73 9.16 10.80
C SER A 270 -12.76 10.68 10.76
N GLU A 271 -12.44 11.29 11.91
CA GLU A 271 -12.45 12.73 12.07
C GLU A 271 -11.47 13.11 13.17
N HIS A 272 -10.60 14.06 12.90
CA HIS A 272 -9.50 14.47 13.77
C HIS A 272 -9.39 15.99 13.83
N SER A 273 -9.12 16.54 15.01
CA SER A 273 -8.67 17.92 15.18
C SER A 273 -7.15 18.01 14.96
N ASP A 274 -6.61 19.22 15.06
CA ASP A 274 -5.18 19.48 14.97
C ASP A 274 -4.38 18.65 15.96
N TYR A 275 -3.24 18.09 15.51
CA TYR A 275 -2.39 17.34 16.42
C TYR A 275 -1.61 18.24 17.35
N LYS A 276 -1.36 17.70 18.55
CA LYS A 276 -0.63 18.36 19.63
C LYS A 276 0.80 17.87 19.68
N THR A 277 1.76 18.81 19.73
CA THR A 277 3.19 18.52 19.94
C THR A 277 3.50 18.23 21.40
N SER A 278 4.75 17.88 21.73
CA SER A 278 5.21 17.71 23.13
C SER A 278 5.23 19.04 23.91
N ASP A 279 5.42 20.15 23.22
CA ASP A 279 5.46 21.49 23.82
C ASP A 279 4.06 22.07 24.08
N VAL A 280 3.03 21.22 23.95
CA VAL A 280 1.63 21.52 24.24
C VAL A 280 0.95 22.40 23.17
N TYR A 281 1.61 22.73 22.07
CA TYR A 281 1.00 23.43 20.94
C TYR A 281 0.23 22.46 20.04
N ARG A 282 -0.89 22.92 19.49
CA ARG A 282 -1.52 22.31 18.33
C ARG A 282 -0.96 22.95 17.08
N VAL A 283 -0.66 22.14 16.10
CA VAL A 283 -0.23 22.61 14.77
C VAL A 283 -1.48 22.85 13.96
N SER A 284 -1.78 24.12 13.72
CA SER A 284 -3.02 24.55 13.08
C SER A 284 -3.16 23.95 11.71
N ASN A 285 -4.41 23.66 11.37
CA ASN A 285 -4.83 23.09 10.10
C ASN A 285 -4.17 21.74 9.75
N THR A 286 -3.80 20.93 10.76
CA THR A 286 -3.43 19.51 10.57
C THR A 286 -4.62 18.57 10.71
N ARG A 287 -5.80 19.13 10.93
CA ARG A 287 -7.08 18.43 11.05
C ARG A 287 -7.48 17.78 9.75
N PHE A 288 -8.18 16.66 9.83
CA PHE A 288 -8.66 15.96 8.65
C PHE A 288 -9.88 15.10 8.96
N ASN A 289 -10.65 14.78 7.94
CA ASN A 289 -11.69 13.77 8.01
C ASN A 289 -11.67 12.87 6.77
N GLU A 290 -12.14 11.64 6.95
CA GLU A 290 -12.16 10.64 5.91
C GLU A 290 -13.45 9.82 5.97
N THR A 291 -14.06 9.58 4.81
CA THR A 291 -15.26 8.74 4.67
C THR A 291 -15.02 7.70 3.58
N ASN A 292 -15.24 6.43 3.93
CA ASN A 292 -14.97 5.30 3.07
C ASN A 292 -16.18 4.39 2.94
N PHE A 293 -16.36 3.84 1.74
CA PHE A 293 -17.32 2.78 1.48
C PHE A 293 -16.77 1.80 0.45
N ASN A 294 -16.86 0.51 0.75
CA ASN A 294 -16.41 -0.55 -0.13
C ASN A 294 -17.48 -1.63 -0.23
N SER A 295 -17.64 -2.17 -1.43
CA SER A 295 -18.53 -3.31 -1.65
C SER A 295 -17.94 -4.28 -2.66
N ALA A 296 -18.31 -5.55 -2.55
CA ALA A 296 -17.88 -6.55 -3.50
C ALA A 296 -18.92 -7.65 -3.69
N ILE A 297 -18.99 -8.13 -4.92
CA ILE A 297 -19.78 -9.31 -5.30
C ILE A 297 -18.85 -10.32 -5.92
N GLY A 298 -18.81 -11.53 -5.38
CA GLY A 298 -18.05 -12.66 -5.91
C GLY A 298 -18.94 -13.75 -6.45
N TYR A 299 -18.51 -14.39 -7.53
CA TYR A 299 -19.16 -15.54 -8.11
C TYR A 299 -18.15 -16.62 -8.48
N ASN A 300 -18.45 -17.87 -8.11
CA ASN A 300 -17.60 -19.02 -8.44
C ASN A 300 -18.41 -20.16 -9.02
N ASN A 301 -17.88 -20.75 -10.07
CA ASN A 301 -18.28 -22.05 -10.56
C ASN A 301 -17.04 -22.85 -10.98
N LYS A 302 -17.23 -23.99 -11.67
CA LYS A 302 -16.14 -24.85 -12.11
C LYS A 302 -15.26 -24.27 -13.25
N PHE A 303 -15.70 -23.20 -13.91
CA PHE A 303 -14.98 -22.60 -15.04
C PHE A 303 -14.44 -21.22 -14.73
N ILE A 304 -15.10 -20.50 -13.83
CA ILE A 304 -14.84 -19.08 -13.59
C ILE A 304 -14.87 -18.77 -12.09
N SER A 305 -13.92 -17.98 -11.66
CA SER A 305 -13.97 -17.25 -10.40
C SER A 305 -13.92 -15.76 -10.72
N SER A 306 -14.93 -15.01 -10.30
CA SER A 306 -15.06 -13.57 -10.60
C SER A 306 -15.34 -12.79 -9.33
N ALA A 307 -14.76 -11.60 -9.23
CA ALA A 307 -15.02 -10.63 -8.18
C ALA A 307 -15.15 -9.23 -8.79
N LEU A 308 -16.29 -8.60 -8.61
CA LEU A 308 -16.52 -7.19 -8.89
C LEU A 308 -16.40 -6.43 -7.56
N ARG A 309 -15.56 -5.40 -7.51
CA ARG A 309 -15.35 -4.56 -6.32
C ARG A 309 -15.58 -3.10 -6.67
N PHE A 310 -16.18 -2.40 -5.74
CA PHE A 310 -16.34 -0.95 -5.77
C PHE A 310 -15.72 -0.36 -4.50
N SER A 311 -14.97 0.74 -4.64
CA SER A 311 -14.41 1.52 -3.54
C SER A 311 -14.71 3.00 -3.73
N TYR A 312 -15.09 3.66 -2.67
CA TYR A 312 -15.24 5.10 -2.54
C TYR A 312 -14.44 5.59 -1.33
N ASN A 313 -13.55 6.54 -1.56
CA ASN A 313 -12.82 7.25 -0.52
C ASN A 313 -12.99 8.74 -0.75
N ARG A 314 -13.31 9.50 0.29
CA ARG A 314 -13.23 10.95 0.33
C ARG A 314 -12.47 11.37 1.56
N SER A 315 -11.45 12.18 1.36
CA SER A 315 -10.60 12.74 2.41
C SER A 315 -10.55 14.25 2.25
N ASN A 316 -10.90 14.97 3.31
CA ASN A 316 -10.70 16.40 3.43
C ASN A 316 -9.57 16.63 4.42
N ILE A 317 -8.52 17.34 4.01
CA ILE A 317 -7.27 17.42 4.75
C ILE A 317 -6.78 18.87 4.74
N GLY A 318 -6.60 19.45 5.93
CA GLY A 318 -5.97 20.75 6.08
C GLY A 318 -4.49 20.71 5.71
N ILE A 319 -3.97 21.81 5.20
CA ILE A 319 -2.55 22.01 4.88
C ILE A 319 -1.98 22.94 5.93
N PRO A 320 -1.10 22.44 6.83
CA PRO A 320 -0.51 23.26 7.87
C PRO A 320 0.63 24.12 7.33
N GLU A 321 0.67 25.38 7.71
CA GLU A 321 1.71 26.34 7.36
C GLU A 321 2.47 26.81 8.58
N GLU A 322 1.76 27.04 9.71
CA GLU A 322 2.31 27.58 10.94
C GLU A 322 1.61 27.03 12.21
N ILE A 323 2.08 27.48 13.37
CA ILE A 323 1.41 27.29 14.65
C ILE A 323 0.50 28.51 14.86
N GLY A 324 -0.77 28.37 14.49
CA GLY A 324 -1.77 29.43 14.60
C GLY A 324 -2.68 29.26 15.82
N GLU A 325 -3.99 29.39 15.64
CA GLU A 325 -4.99 29.33 16.71
C GLU A 325 -5.04 27.96 17.40
N GLN A 326 -5.11 27.97 18.72
CA GLN A 326 -5.09 26.78 19.56
C GLN A 326 -6.51 26.26 19.83
N THR A 327 -7.06 25.49 18.88
CA THR A 327 -8.43 24.97 18.95
C THR A 327 -8.46 23.43 18.83
N THR A 328 -9.57 22.83 19.21
CA THR A 328 -9.89 21.40 19.01
C THR A 328 -11.01 21.22 17.97
N GLU A 329 -11.35 22.26 17.28
CA GLU A 329 -12.33 22.21 16.20
C GLU A 329 -11.86 21.29 15.09
N LYS A 330 -12.81 20.72 14.36
CA LYS A 330 -12.58 19.74 13.28
C LYS A 330 -13.00 20.27 11.92
N HIS A 331 -13.54 21.49 11.90
CA HIS A 331 -13.82 22.20 10.66
C HIS A 331 -12.47 22.59 10.04
N LEU A 332 -12.33 22.38 8.73
CA LEU A 332 -11.12 22.71 7.99
C LEU A 332 -11.02 24.22 7.80
N GLU A 333 -9.82 24.74 7.91
CA GLU A 333 -9.45 26.09 7.56
C GLU A 333 -8.72 26.09 6.23
N LEU A 334 -8.63 27.22 5.56
CA LEU A 334 -7.77 27.39 4.39
C LEU A 334 -6.31 27.45 4.83
N PRO A 335 -5.37 26.89 4.04
CA PRO A 335 -5.60 26.07 2.87
C PRO A 335 -5.98 24.61 3.21
N TYR A 336 -6.76 23.95 2.35
CA TYR A 336 -7.13 22.55 2.51
C TYR A 336 -7.34 21.83 1.18
N GLN A 337 -7.32 20.50 1.20
CA GLN A 337 -7.57 19.62 0.06
C GLN A 337 -8.86 18.80 0.24
N ASP A 338 -9.68 18.69 -0.83
CA ASP A 338 -10.78 17.70 -0.95
C ASP A 338 -10.40 16.66 -2.02
N LEU A 339 -10.12 15.45 -1.56
CA LEU A 339 -9.78 14.33 -2.43
C LEU A 339 -10.94 13.34 -2.49
N THR A 340 -11.36 12.99 -3.68
CA THR A 340 -12.35 11.93 -3.90
C THR A 340 -11.82 10.90 -4.88
N THR A 341 -11.75 9.63 -4.45
CA THR A 341 -11.37 8.50 -5.30
C THR A 341 -12.53 7.51 -5.39
N LYS A 342 -12.93 7.18 -6.61
CA LYS A 342 -13.90 6.13 -6.92
C LYS A 342 -13.20 5.08 -7.77
N MET A 343 -13.28 3.82 -7.36
CA MET A 343 -12.59 2.73 -8.04
C MET A 343 -13.55 1.56 -8.26
N ILE A 344 -13.53 1.00 -9.46
CA ILE A 344 -14.20 -0.25 -9.80
C ILE A 344 -13.14 -1.21 -10.33
N SER A 345 -13.06 -2.41 -9.77
CA SER A 345 -12.21 -3.47 -10.30
C SER A 345 -13.02 -4.74 -10.57
N PHE A 346 -12.66 -5.43 -11.65
CA PHE A 346 -13.27 -6.70 -12.05
C PHE A 346 -12.16 -7.72 -12.27
N ASP A 347 -12.01 -8.62 -11.31
CA ASP A 347 -11.01 -9.69 -11.30
C ASP A 347 -11.68 -11.00 -11.72
N ASN A 348 -11.09 -11.67 -12.74
CA ASN A 348 -11.57 -12.92 -13.28
C ASN A 348 -10.46 -13.93 -13.40
N THR A 349 -10.70 -15.15 -12.93
CA THR A 349 -9.91 -16.33 -13.24
C THR A 349 -10.75 -17.30 -14.06
N ILE A 350 -10.31 -17.61 -15.27
CA ILE A 350 -10.95 -18.55 -16.19
C ILE A 350 -10.09 -19.83 -16.23
N PHE A 351 -10.67 -20.96 -15.87
CA PHE A 351 -9.98 -22.25 -15.82
C PHE A 351 -10.13 -22.99 -17.16
N LEU A 352 -9.02 -23.30 -17.82
CA LEU A 352 -8.93 -23.92 -19.15
C LEU A 352 -8.14 -25.24 -19.07
N GLY A 353 -8.78 -26.28 -18.54
CA GLY A 353 -8.10 -27.56 -18.33
C GLY A 353 -6.90 -27.44 -17.38
N GLU A 354 -5.69 -27.63 -17.87
CA GLU A 354 -4.45 -27.52 -17.06
C GLU A 354 -3.88 -26.10 -17.00
N SER A 355 -4.42 -25.18 -17.79
CA SER A 355 -4.05 -23.76 -17.77
C SER A 355 -5.14 -22.89 -17.18
N LYS A 356 -4.83 -21.62 -16.93
CA LYS A 356 -5.81 -20.61 -16.54
C LYS A 356 -5.44 -19.24 -17.10
N ILE A 357 -6.45 -18.41 -17.32
CA ILE A 357 -6.28 -16.99 -17.65
C ILE A 357 -6.77 -16.20 -16.46
N THR A 358 -5.95 -15.27 -15.97
CA THR A 358 -6.37 -14.22 -15.06
C THR A 358 -6.53 -12.94 -15.85
N ALA A 359 -7.66 -12.26 -15.69
CA ALA A 359 -7.96 -11.02 -16.38
C ALA A 359 -8.55 -10.02 -15.35
N ILE A 360 -7.83 -8.93 -15.14
CA ILE A 360 -8.23 -7.85 -14.25
C ILE A 360 -8.48 -6.62 -15.12
N GLY A 361 -9.64 -5.99 -14.95
CA GLY A 361 -9.97 -4.69 -15.51
C GLY A 361 -10.34 -3.74 -14.41
N GLY A 362 -9.98 -2.46 -14.55
CA GLY A 362 -10.27 -1.46 -13.53
C GLY A 362 -10.55 -0.09 -14.12
N TYR A 363 -11.35 0.67 -13.40
CA TYR A 363 -11.58 2.08 -13.64
C TYR A 363 -11.41 2.84 -12.33
N THR A 364 -10.58 3.87 -12.37
CA THR A 364 -10.39 4.81 -11.25
C THR A 364 -10.76 6.21 -11.73
N PHE A 365 -11.55 6.90 -10.92
CA PHE A 365 -11.82 8.32 -11.05
C PHE A 365 -11.35 9.01 -9.78
N ASN A 366 -10.34 9.86 -9.90
CA ASN A 366 -9.81 10.67 -8.83
C ASN A 366 -10.09 12.14 -9.11
N THR A 367 -10.57 12.87 -8.11
CA THR A 367 -10.71 14.32 -8.12
C THR A 367 -9.94 14.87 -6.94
N ARG A 368 -9.09 15.85 -7.19
CA ARG A 368 -8.39 16.65 -6.20
C ARG A 368 -8.79 18.10 -6.38
N LYS A 369 -9.17 18.72 -5.29
CA LYS A 369 -9.42 20.14 -5.19
C LYS A 369 -8.52 20.70 -4.10
N GLU A 370 -7.85 21.80 -4.39
CA GLU A 370 -7.06 22.55 -3.44
C GLU A 370 -7.70 23.92 -3.30
N PHE A 371 -7.92 24.34 -2.06
CA PHE A 371 -8.55 25.61 -1.71
C PHE A 371 -7.54 26.41 -0.90
N GLU A 372 -7.39 27.66 -1.21
CA GLU A 372 -6.41 28.56 -0.63
C GLU A 372 -7.05 29.87 -0.22
N ASP A 373 -6.34 30.64 0.61
CA ASP A 373 -6.77 31.97 1.03
C ASP A 373 -6.33 32.94 -0.07
N GLU A 374 -7.27 33.51 -0.79
CA GLU A 374 -6.98 34.57 -1.75
C GLU A 374 -6.51 35.80 -0.97
N HIS A 375 -5.19 36.04 -0.95
CA HIS A 375 -4.71 37.37 -0.61
C HIS A 375 -5.05 38.31 -1.76
N HIS A 376 -6.31 38.75 -1.82
CA HIS A 376 -6.65 39.94 -2.59
C HIS A 376 -5.81 41.10 -2.02
N HIS A 377 -4.78 41.50 -2.74
CA HIS A 377 -4.23 42.84 -2.64
C HIS A 377 -5.26 43.85 -3.23
N ASP A 378 -6.45 43.85 -2.65
CA ASP A 378 -7.31 45.00 -2.82
C ASP A 378 -6.65 46.14 -2.02
N GLU A 379 -6.03 47.04 -2.75
CA GLU A 379 -5.79 48.41 -2.27
C GLU A 379 -7.15 49.00 -1.90
N HIS A 380 -7.57 48.80 -0.63
CA HIS A 380 -8.75 49.51 -0.10
C HIS A 380 -8.44 50.97 -0.11
N GLU A 381 -8.97 51.67 -1.12
CA GLU A 381 -9.30 53.09 -0.99
C GLU A 381 -10.22 53.21 0.22
N GLU A 382 -9.74 53.94 1.23
CA GLU A 382 -10.55 54.34 2.41
C GLU A 382 -11.80 55.07 1.95
N GLY A 383 -12.96 54.46 2.04
CA GLY A 383 -14.22 55.11 1.73
C GLY A 383 -15.46 54.34 2.13
N ASP A 384 -16.03 54.79 3.23
CA ASP A 384 -17.40 54.62 3.70
C ASP A 384 -17.80 53.38 4.51
N LEU A 385 -18.07 53.69 5.78
CA LEU A 385 -18.78 52.90 6.77
C LEU A 385 -20.26 52.75 6.36
N ASP A 386 -20.67 51.60 5.91
CA ASP A 386 -22.07 51.16 5.98
C ASP A 386 -22.14 49.84 6.75
N GLU A 387 -22.83 49.86 7.89
CA GLU A 387 -23.23 48.72 8.68
C GLU A 387 -24.31 47.93 7.90
N ASP A 388 -23.94 46.86 7.18
CA ASP A 388 -24.89 45.92 6.64
C ASP A 388 -24.73 44.54 7.27
N GLU A 389 -25.91 44.00 7.61
CA GLU A 389 -26.12 42.71 8.28
C GLU A 389 -25.36 41.56 7.59
N HIS A 390 -24.43 40.92 8.29
CA HIS A 390 -23.82 39.66 7.85
C HIS A 390 -24.88 38.55 7.81
N ASP A 391 -25.48 38.33 6.66
CA ASP A 391 -26.10 37.07 6.30
C ASP A 391 -24.97 36.02 6.22
N GLU A 392 -24.99 34.99 7.05
CA GLU A 392 -24.14 33.82 6.97
C GLU A 392 -24.48 33.03 5.68
N HIS A 393 -24.08 33.54 4.54
CA HIS A 393 -23.96 32.73 3.32
C HIS A 393 -22.67 31.93 3.43
N GLU A 394 -22.76 30.60 3.40
CA GLU A 394 -21.58 29.74 3.16
C GLU A 394 -20.96 30.24 1.84
N GLU A 395 -19.85 30.94 1.90
CA GLU A 395 -19.07 31.32 0.72
C GLU A 395 -18.61 30.03 0.06
N VAL A 396 -19.11 29.78 -1.13
CA VAL A 396 -18.69 28.68 -1.98
C VAL A 396 -17.43 29.11 -2.70
N PHE A 397 -16.27 28.86 -2.13
CA PHE A 397 -15.00 29.10 -2.79
C PHE A 397 -14.83 28.16 -4.00
N ASP A 398 -14.45 28.68 -5.14
CA ASP A 398 -13.95 27.87 -6.24
C ASP A 398 -12.54 27.35 -5.88
N PRO A 399 -12.16 26.15 -6.27
CA PRO A 399 -10.84 25.61 -5.94
C PRO A 399 -9.77 26.33 -6.75
N SER A 400 -8.68 26.74 -6.11
CA SER A 400 -7.49 27.28 -6.78
C SER A 400 -6.94 26.27 -7.77
N ILE A 401 -6.83 24.99 -7.40
CA ILE A 401 -6.43 23.89 -8.29
C ILE A 401 -7.50 22.79 -8.30
N LEU A 402 -7.91 22.39 -9.51
CA LEU A 402 -8.84 21.29 -9.75
C LEU A 402 -8.23 20.26 -10.70
N LEU A 403 -7.91 19.08 -10.20
CA LEU A 403 -7.36 17.98 -10.98
C LEU A 403 -8.37 16.82 -11.07
N LYS A 404 -8.71 16.38 -12.28
CA LYS A 404 -9.59 15.24 -12.56
C LYS A 404 -8.85 14.19 -13.35
N LEU A 405 -8.63 13.03 -12.74
CA LEU A 405 -7.90 11.92 -13.33
C LEU A 405 -8.81 10.72 -13.55
N LYS A 406 -8.92 10.27 -14.79
CA LYS A 406 -9.68 9.07 -15.18
C LYS A 406 -8.70 8.02 -15.70
N THR A 407 -8.63 6.86 -15.07
CA THR A 407 -7.70 5.81 -15.46
C THR A 407 -8.43 4.49 -15.69
N TYR A 408 -8.23 3.91 -16.86
CA TYR A 408 -8.66 2.55 -17.20
C TYR A 408 -7.43 1.65 -17.17
N ASN A 409 -7.47 0.60 -16.36
CA ASN A 409 -6.41 -0.39 -16.22
C ASN A 409 -6.85 -1.73 -16.79
N TYR A 410 -5.92 -2.48 -17.39
CA TYR A 410 -6.12 -3.86 -17.78
C TYR A 410 -4.85 -4.69 -17.54
N ASP A 411 -5.06 -5.94 -17.10
CA ASP A 411 -4.00 -6.93 -16.87
C ASP A 411 -4.53 -8.32 -17.21
N VAL A 412 -3.97 -8.92 -18.26
CA VAL A 412 -4.37 -10.26 -18.72
C VAL A 412 -3.14 -11.16 -18.72
N LYS A 413 -3.21 -12.23 -17.94
CA LYS A 413 -2.11 -13.20 -17.79
C LYS A 413 -2.59 -14.60 -18.15
N TRP A 414 -1.86 -15.28 -19.00
CA TRP A 414 -2.04 -16.69 -19.28
C TRP A 414 -1.02 -17.51 -18.50
N HIS A 415 -1.48 -18.29 -17.55
CA HIS A 415 -0.71 -19.25 -16.81
C HIS A 415 -0.66 -20.53 -17.63
N LEU A 416 0.52 -20.86 -18.15
CA LEU A 416 0.74 -22.05 -18.96
C LEU A 416 0.54 -23.33 -18.12
N PRO A 417 0.27 -24.48 -18.76
CA PRO A 417 0.21 -25.74 -18.04
C PRO A 417 1.47 -25.99 -17.24
N LYS A 418 1.30 -26.28 -15.94
CA LYS A 418 2.42 -26.52 -15.03
C LYS A 418 3.03 -27.89 -15.29
N SER A 419 4.35 -27.94 -15.46
CA SER A 419 5.10 -29.18 -15.37
C SER A 419 5.60 -29.41 -13.95
N GLU A 420 6.24 -30.57 -13.68
CA GLU A 420 6.69 -30.93 -12.34
C GLU A 420 7.56 -29.84 -11.69
N ASN A 421 8.50 -29.28 -12.45
CA ASN A 421 9.50 -28.33 -11.92
C ASN A 421 9.41 -26.93 -12.56
N PHE A 422 8.49 -26.70 -13.50
CA PHE A 422 8.46 -25.47 -14.29
C PHE A 422 7.06 -24.88 -14.36
N GLU A 423 6.98 -23.58 -14.05
CA GLU A 423 5.78 -22.76 -14.19
C GLU A 423 6.14 -21.53 -15.03
N ALA A 424 5.27 -21.12 -15.97
CA ALA A 424 5.48 -19.93 -16.79
C ALA A 424 4.18 -19.16 -17.01
N ILE A 425 4.32 -17.85 -17.16
CA ILE A 425 3.24 -16.90 -17.37
C ILE A 425 3.65 -15.97 -18.49
N VAL A 426 2.74 -15.72 -19.41
CA VAL A 426 2.82 -14.62 -20.38
C VAL A 426 1.65 -13.69 -20.18
N GLY A 427 1.84 -12.41 -20.41
CA GLY A 427 0.78 -11.44 -20.12
C GLY A 427 0.92 -10.14 -20.89
N VAL A 428 -0.18 -9.42 -20.93
CA VAL A 428 -0.28 -8.05 -21.42
C VAL A 428 -0.95 -7.20 -20.34
N GLN A 429 -0.41 -6.02 -20.11
CA GLN A 429 -0.89 -5.08 -19.10
C GLN A 429 -0.77 -3.66 -19.64
N GLY A 430 -1.67 -2.77 -19.21
CA GLY A 430 -1.55 -1.38 -19.56
C GLY A 430 -2.61 -0.51 -18.92
N MET A 431 -2.57 0.77 -19.27
CA MET A 431 -3.56 1.76 -18.85
C MET A 431 -3.84 2.78 -19.98
N HIS A 432 -5.02 3.36 -19.89
CA HIS A 432 -5.38 4.60 -20.58
C HIS A 432 -5.83 5.61 -19.54
N GLN A 433 -5.22 6.78 -19.55
CA GLN A 433 -5.43 7.82 -18.54
C GLN A 433 -5.71 9.15 -19.23
N THR A 434 -6.69 9.90 -18.72
CA THR A 434 -6.94 11.30 -19.07
C THR A 434 -6.86 12.15 -17.82
N ASN A 435 -6.11 13.23 -17.92
CA ASN A 435 -5.98 14.24 -16.89
C ASN A 435 -6.63 15.53 -17.41
N GLU A 436 -7.66 15.99 -16.73
CA GLU A 436 -8.38 17.25 -17.01
C GLU A 436 -8.13 18.20 -15.83
N ASN A 437 -7.56 19.33 -16.09
CA ASN A 437 -7.15 20.30 -15.07
C ASN A 437 -7.95 21.59 -15.21
N GLY A 438 -8.17 22.24 -14.10
CA GLY A 438 -8.93 23.47 -13.98
C GLY A 438 -8.75 24.05 -12.59
N GLY A 439 -9.55 25.00 -12.24
CA GLY A 439 -9.41 25.85 -11.07
C GLY A 439 -9.07 27.26 -11.53
N GLU A 440 -8.76 28.12 -10.61
CA GLU A 440 -8.34 29.51 -10.91
C GLU A 440 -6.91 29.50 -11.47
N GLU A 441 -6.08 28.56 -11.01
CA GLU A 441 -4.72 28.36 -11.44
C GLU A 441 -4.55 26.99 -12.14
N ILE A 442 -3.67 26.93 -13.12
CA ILE A 442 -3.32 25.70 -13.81
C ILE A 442 -1.82 25.46 -13.68
N LEU A 443 -1.45 24.43 -12.91
CA LEU A 443 -0.06 24.03 -12.71
C LEU A 443 0.44 23.09 -13.84
N ILE A 444 -0.43 22.25 -14.40
CA ILE A 444 -0.12 21.27 -15.44
C ILE A 444 -1.23 21.24 -16.50
N PRO A 445 -0.90 21.03 -17.79
CA PRO A 445 -1.89 21.02 -18.87
C PRO A 445 -2.76 19.76 -18.84
N ASN A 446 -3.85 19.77 -19.61
CA ASN A 446 -4.63 18.56 -19.88
C ASN A 446 -3.79 17.56 -20.67
N ALA A 447 -3.93 16.26 -20.33
CA ALA A 447 -3.09 15.25 -20.93
C ALA A 447 -3.82 13.92 -21.16
N LYS A 448 -3.29 13.14 -22.10
CA LYS A 448 -3.66 11.74 -22.34
C LYS A 448 -2.39 10.89 -22.24
N THR A 449 -2.44 9.85 -21.41
CA THR A 449 -1.33 8.88 -21.27
C THR A 449 -1.82 7.49 -21.60
N ASN A 450 -1.05 6.76 -22.41
CA ASN A 450 -1.34 5.36 -22.74
C ASN A 450 -0.12 4.51 -22.43
N ASP A 451 -0.32 3.41 -21.72
CA ASP A 451 0.69 2.39 -21.46
C ASP A 451 0.26 1.06 -22.04
N ILE A 452 1.20 0.34 -22.64
CA ILE A 452 1.07 -1.06 -22.99
C ILE A 452 2.38 -1.79 -22.72
N GLY A 453 2.30 -2.92 -22.02
CA GLY A 453 3.45 -3.78 -21.74
C GLY A 453 3.14 -5.23 -22.02
N VAL A 454 4.11 -5.95 -22.59
CA VAL A 454 4.05 -7.39 -22.82
C VAL A 454 5.14 -8.06 -22.00
N MET A 455 4.79 -9.09 -21.24
CA MET A 455 5.73 -9.76 -20.35
C MET A 455 5.71 -11.27 -20.48
N ALA A 456 6.86 -11.88 -20.18
CA ALA A 456 7.00 -13.32 -19.96
C ALA A 456 7.86 -13.56 -18.71
N THR A 457 7.40 -14.43 -17.82
CA THR A 457 8.15 -14.83 -16.61
C THR A 457 8.00 -16.32 -16.39
N ALA A 458 9.06 -16.94 -15.85
CA ALA A 458 9.08 -18.36 -15.56
C ALA A 458 9.85 -18.63 -14.27
N ILE A 459 9.46 -19.72 -13.59
CA ILE A 459 10.20 -20.24 -12.44
C ILE A 459 10.49 -21.73 -12.64
N TYR A 460 11.73 -22.11 -12.37
CA TYR A 460 12.18 -23.48 -12.30
C TYR A 460 12.51 -23.83 -10.83
N SER A 461 11.86 -24.85 -10.29
CA SER A 461 12.02 -25.29 -8.90
C SER A 461 12.46 -26.75 -8.86
N LYS A 462 13.63 -27.05 -8.25
CA LYS A 462 14.13 -28.41 -8.07
C LYS A 462 14.80 -28.56 -6.71
N GLY A 463 14.19 -29.35 -5.86
CA GLY A 463 14.64 -29.52 -4.48
C GLY A 463 14.65 -28.19 -3.72
N ILE A 464 15.83 -27.78 -3.23
CA ILE A 464 16.02 -26.53 -2.48
C ILE A 464 16.29 -25.32 -3.40
N HIS A 465 16.40 -25.54 -4.71
CA HIS A 465 16.78 -24.51 -5.68
C HIS A 465 15.56 -23.97 -6.42
N ASN A 466 15.43 -22.66 -6.45
CA ASN A 466 14.43 -21.96 -7.25
C ASN A 466 15.15 -20.89 -8.08
N LEU A 467 14.96 -20.93 -9.38
CA LEU A 467 15.44 -19.95 -10.34
C LEU A 467 14.24 -19.32 -11.01
N GLN A 468 14.08 -18.00 -10.91
CA GLN A 468 13.01 -17.25 -11.55
C GLN A 468 13.61 -16.18 -12.44
N GLY A 469 13.06 -16.00 -13.63
CA GLY A 469 13.46 -14.91 -14.52
C GLY A 469 12.33 -14.47 -15.41
N GLY A 470 12.50 -13.31 -16.02
CA GLY A 470 11.52 -12.78 -16.96
C GLY A 470 12.02 -11.55 -17.67
N VAL A 471 11.29 -11.21 -18.72
CA VAL A 471 11.52 -10.02 -19.55
C VAL A 471 10.18 -9.35 -19.83
N ARG A 472 10.21 -8.05 -20.02
CA ARG A 472 9.06 -7.22 -20.35
C ARG A 472 9.48 -6.11 -21.29
N PHE A 473 8.64 -5.82 -22.28
CA PHE A 473 8.71 -4.62 -23.10
C PHE A 473 7.52 -3.72 -22.79
N ASP A 474 7.77 -2.43 -22.64
CA ASP A 474 6.76 -1.40 -22.39
C ASP A 474 6.87 -0.26 -23.38
N TYR A 475 5.73 0.26 -23.77
CA TYR A 475 5.56 1.48 -24.53
C TYR A 475 4.60 2.41 -23.80
N ARG A 476 5.01 3.68 -23.63
CA ARG A 476 4.17 4.76 -23.09
C ARG A 476 4.10 5.90 -24.08
N SER A 477 2.90 6.44 -24.34
CA SER A 477 2.72 7.75 -24.97
C SER A 477 2.10 8.74 -23.99
N LEU A 478 2.50 10.01 -24.09
CA LEU A 478 1.96 11.13 -23.34
C LEU A 478 1.75 12.27 -24.32
N ASP A 479 0.49 12.71 -24.43
CA ASP A 479 0.05 13.75 -25.33
C ASP A 479 -0.62 14.88 -24.55
N THR A 480 -0.21 16.14 -24.80
CA THR A 480 -0.88 17.35 -24.29
C THR A 480 -1.25 18.28 -25.44
N GLU A 481 -2.25 19.12 -25.23
CA GLU A 481 -2.62 20.20 -26.13
C GLU A 481 -1.97 21.50 -25.63
N GLU A 482 -1.66 22.42 -26.56
CA GLU A 482 -1.21 23.77 -26.20
C GLU A 482 -2.31 24.48 -25.41
N HIS A 483 -1.94 25.08 -24.30
CA HIS A 483 -2.85 25.83 -23.46
C HIS A 483 -2.20 27.13 -23.04
N ILE A 484 -2.95 28.24 -23.17
CA ILE A 484 -2.49 29.57 -22.83
C ILE A 484 -3.45 30.16 -21.80
N ILE A 485 -2.90 30.57 -20.67
CA ILE A 485 -3.64 31.23 -19.60
C ILE A 485 -3.13 32.62 -19.46
N ALA A 486 -4.06 33.58 -19.41
CA ALA A 486 -3.74 34.92 -19.03
C ALA A 486 -4.05 35.12 -17.54
N HIS A 487 -3.04 35.35 -16.74
CA HIS A 487 -3.19 35.70 -15.34
C HIS A 487 -2.61 37.09 -15.14
N GLU A 488 -3.46 38.02 -14.74
CA GLU A 488 -3.14 39.46 -14.64
C GLU A 488 -2.50 40.04 -15.93
N ASP A 489 -1.21 40.40 -15.89
CA ASP A 489 -0.47 40.93 -17.03
C ASP A 489 0.49 39.92 -17.66
N GLU A 490 0.50 38.65 -17.20
CA GLU A 490 1.40 37.57 -17.66
C GLU A 490 0.64 36.46 -18.44
N LEU A 491 1.34 35.86 -19.41
CA LEU A 491 0.82 34.77 -20.23
C LEU A 491 1.60 33.48 -19.87
N HIS A 492 0.97 32.57 -19.13
CA HIS A 492 1.51 31.23 -18.93
C HIS A 492 1.19 30.37 -20.14
N VAL A 493 2.21 29.87 -20.81
CA VAL A 493 2.09 29.06 -22.03
C VAL A 493 2.53 27.63 -21.74
N PHE A 494 1.61 26.69 -21.84
CA PHE A 494 1.90 25.27 -21.85
C PHE A 494 2.01 24.83 -23.32
N ASN A 495 3.22 24.49 -23.75
CA ASN A 495 3.44 23.97 -25.09
C ASN A 495 2.85 22.56 -25.25
N ALA A 496 2.32 22.27 -26.43
CA ALA A 496 1.88 20.92 -26.76
C ALA A 496 3.06 19.93 -26.69
N LEU A 497 2.85 18.79 -26.03
CA LEU A 497 3.79 17.68 -25.94
C LEU A 497 3.23 16.47 -26.67
N ASP A 498 4.09 15.80 -27.47
CA ASP A 498 3.87 14.48 -28.04
C ASP A 498 5.14 13.66 -27.75
N LYS A 499 5.10 12.89 -26.67
CA LYS A 499 6.25 12.11 -26.17
C LYS A 499 5.93 10.63 -26.15
N SER A 500 6.91 9.82 -26.50
CA SER A 500 6.82 8.38 -26.37
C SER A 500 8.09 7.79 -25.77
N PHE A 501 7.92 6.75 -24.95
CA PHE A 501 9.00 6.10 -24.21
C PHE A 501 8.91 4.59 -24.40
N GLU A 502 10.01 3.98 -24.83
CA GLU A 502 10.14 2.53 -25.02
C GLU A 502 11.20 1.99 -24.04
N ASN A 503 10.88 0.89 -23.36
CA ASN A 503 11.80 0.31 -22.40
C ASN A 503 11.69 -1.21 -22.33
N ILE A 504 12.83 -1.82 -21.99
CA ILE A 504 12.90 -3.26 -21.69
C ILE A 504 13.33 -3.41 -20.24
N SER A 505 12.54 -4.17 -19.49
CA SER A 505 12.85 -4.56 -18.11
C SER A 505 13.12 -6.05 -18.04
N ALA A 506 14.06 -6.47 -17.20
CA ALA A 506 14.39 -7.86 -16.98
C ALA A 506 14.66 -8.13 -15.50
N SER A 507 14.42 -9.35 -15.05
CA SER A 507 14.84 -9.79 -13.73
C SER A 507 15.32 -11.23 -13.75
N LEU A 508 16.29 -11.54 -12.88
CA LEU A 508 16.79 -12.88 -12.63
C LEU A 508 17.01 -13.03 -11.12
N GLY A 509 16.31 -13.99 -10.55
CA GLY A 509 16.41 -14.27 -9.13
C GLY A 509 16.73 -15.74 -8.87
N TYR A 510 17.57 -16.00 -7.88
CA TYR A 510 17.94 -17.33 -7.44
C TYR A 510 17.76 -17.46 -5.93
N LYS A 511 17.06 -18.52 -5.51
CA LYS A 511 16.89 -18.90 -4.10
C LYS A 511 17.41 -20.29 -3.87
N THR A 512 18.13 -20.48 -2.75
CA THR A 512 18.57 -21.78 -2.26
C THR A 512 18.64 -21.80 -0.74
N THR A 513 18.74 -22.98 -0.15
CA THR A 513 18.99 -23.17 1.28
C THR A 513 20.39 -23.72 1.47
N LEU A 514 21.28 -22.93 2.06
CA LEU A 514 22.64 -23.34 2.39
C LEU A 514 22.68 -23.96 3.80
N PHE A 515 23.48 -24.99 4.00
CA PHE A 515 23.72 -25.65 5.30
C PHE A 515 22.41 -26.03 6.04
N ASN A 516 21.34 -26.33 5.31
CA ASN A 516 19.99 -26.70 5.77
C ASN A 516 19.19 -25.59 6.50
N ASN A 517 19.80 -24.50 6.93
CA ASN A 517 19.16 -23.49 7.79
C ASN A 517 19.33 -22.04 7.29
N ILE A 518 20.14 -21.79 6.26
CA ILE A 518 20.36 -20.46 5.73
C ILE A 518 19.65 -20.34 4.38
N GLU A 519 18.51 -19.66 4.36
CA GLU A 519 17.89 -19.29 3.11
C GLU A 519 18.65 -18.12 2.49
N THR A 520 19.08 -18.31 1.26
CA THR A 520 19.82 -17.30 0.49
C THR A 520 19.04 -16.94 -0.75
N ARG A 521 18.84 -15.64 -0.97
CA ARG A 521 18.20 -15.08 -2.16
C ARG A 521 19.13 -14.04 -2.79
N LEU A 522 19.35 -14.18 -4.09
CA LEU A 522 20.02 -13.18 -4.93
C LEU A 522 19.08 -12.76 -6.03
N ASN A 523 18.83 -11.46 -6.17
CA ASN A 523 18.02 -10.90 -7.24
C ASN A 523 18.79 -9.83 -7.97
N LEU A 524 18.74 -9.89 -9.29
CA LEU A 524 19.22 -8.88 -10.20
C LEU A 524 18.02 -8.41 -11.03
N ALA A 525 17.76 -7.12 -11.06
CA ALA A 525 16.62 -6.59 -11.77
C ALA A 525 16.94 -5.23 -12.39
N SER A 526 16.32 -4.97 -13.53
CA SER A 526 16.25 -3.65 -14.12
C SER A 526 14.80 -3.17 -14.17
N GLY A 527 14.61 -1.88 -14.06
CA GLY A 527 13.34 -1.21 -14.19
C GLY A 527 13.51 0.15 -14.83
N PHE A 528 12.41 0.83 -15.05
CA PHE A 528 12.42 2.18 -15.61
C PHE A 528 11.23 2.98 -15.07
N LYS A 529 11.36 4.30 -15.16
CA LYS A 529 10.30 5.28 -14.95
C LYS A 529 10.34 6.26 -16.13
N ALA A 530 9.23 6.40 -16.85
CA ALA A 530 9.07 7.49 -17.79
C ALA A 530 8.79 8.79 -17.03
N PRO A 531 9.28 9.95 -17.51
CA PRO A 531 8.90 11.24 -16.95
C PRO A 531 7.37 11.37 -16.91
N ASN A 532 6.85 11.94 -15.84
CA ASN A 532 5.41 12.18 -15.70
C ASN A 532 5.02 13.57 -16.25
N LEU A 533 3.72 13.85 -16.26
CA LEU A 533 3.19 15.10 -16.80
C LEU A 533 3.76 16.33 -16.09
N SER A 534 3.82 16.32 -14.76
CA SER A 534 4.37 17.43 -13.96
C SER A 534 5.86 17.64 -14.25
N GLU A 535 6.66 16.57 -14.29
CA GLU A 535 8.09 16.65 -14.59
C GLU A 535 8.37 17.25 -15.99
N LEU A 536 7.50 16.99 -16.97
CA LEU A 536 7.66 17.44 -18.34
C LEU A 536 7.10 18.86 -18.61
N SER A 537 6.09 19.29 -17.84
CA SER A 537 5.25 20.42 -18.27
C SER A 537 4.70 21.30 -17.16
N SER A 538 5.11 21.18 -15.91
CA SER A 538 4.71 22.15 -14.87
C SER A 538 5.14 23.56 -15.26
N ASN A 539 4.26 24.55 -15.05
CA ASN A 539 4.57 25.95 -15.25
C ASN A 539 3.63 26.80 -14.41
N GLY A 540 3.90 26.93 -13.12
CA GLY A 540 3.03 27.69 -12.22
C GLY A 540 3.34 27.47 -10.75
N VAL A 541 2.62 28.17 -9.91
CA VAL A 541 2.72 28.08 -8.45
C VAL A 541 2.09 26.77 -7.99
N HIS A 542 2.79 26.05 -7.14
CA HIS A 542 2.30 24.90 -6.43
C HIS A 542 2.24 25.27 -4.94
N HIS A 543 1.11 25.82 -4.53
CA HIS A 543 0.91 26.38 -3.19
C HIS A 543 1.13 25.36 -2.09
N GLY A 544 0.57 24.14 -2.22
CA GLY A 544 0.81 23.05 -1.26
C GLY A 544 2.29 22.71 -1.05
N SER A 545 3.19 23.14 -1.95
CA SER A 545 4.65 23.02 -1.82
C SER A 545 5.37 24.37 -1.63
N ASN A 546 4.65 25.47 -1.69
CA ASN A 546 5.13 26.84 -1.53
C ASN A 546 6.31 27.17 -2.45
N ARG A 547 6.16 26.91 -3.76
CA ARG A 547 7.17 27.13 -4.78
C ARG A 547 6.57 27.25 -6.17
N PHE A 548 7.26 27.93 -7.08
CA PHE A 548 6.97 27.90 -8.51
C PHE A 548 7.67 26.69 -9.15
N GLU A 549 6.96 25.85 -9.91
CA GLU A 549 7.52 24.64 -10.54
C GLU A 549 7.64 24.78 -12.05
N LEU A 550 8.83 24.53 -12.57
CA LEU A 550 9.11 24.44 -14.01
C LEU A 550 9.39 23.00 -14.42
N GLY A 551 8.59 22.50 -15.34
CA GLY A 551 8.81 21.22 -16.02
C GLY A 551 9.92 21.33 -17.08
N ASN A 552 10.45 20.18 -17.45
CA ASN A 552 11.47 20.10 -18.49
C ASN A 552 11.10 19.04 -19.53
N SER A 553 10.74 19.52 -20.72
CA SER A 553 10.30 18.63 -21.80
C SER A 553 11.39 17.73 -22.39
N ASP A 554 12.66 17.98 -22.08
CA ASP A 554 13.80 17.24 -22.61
C ASP A 554 14.24 16.06 -21.71
N LEU A 555 13.50 15.79 -20.63
CA LEU A 555 13.77 14.67 -19.74
C LEU A 555 13.61 13.32 -20.45
N ASP A 556 14.57 12.42 -20.19
CA ASP A 556 14.58 11.03 -20.60
C ASP A 556 14.06 10.09 -19.50
N SER A 557 13.79 8.83 -19.87
CA SER A 557 13.36 7.81 -18.90
C SER A 557 14.49 7.47 -17.93
N GLU A 558 14.19 7.48 -16.63
CA GLU A 558 15.08 6.89 -15.61
C GLU A 558 15.19 5.38 -15.83
N ARG A 559 16.40 4.84 -15.72
CA ARG A 559 16.66 3.39 -15.77
C ARG A 559 17.46 2.95 -14.58
N ASN A 560 17.03 1.91 -13.90
CA ASN A 560 17.77 1.37 -12.79
C ASN A 560 18.28 -0.05 -13.01
N TYR A 561 19.40 -0.35 -12.33
CA TYR A 561 19.98 -1.68 -12.23
C TYR A 561 20.24 -1.95 -10.76
N GLN A 562 19.50 -2.91 -10.21
CA GLN A 562 19.57 -3.23 -8.79
C GLN A 562 20.01 -4.65 -8.56
N SER A 563 20.82 -4.82 -7.52
CA SER A 563 21.24 -6.12 -6.96
C SER A 563 20.78 -6.19 -5.52
N ASP A 564 20.10 -7.27 -5.14
CA ASP A 564 19.66 -7.57 -3.78
C ASP A 564 20.21 -8.90 -3.32
N LEU A 565 20.78 -8.94 -2.12
CA LEU A 565 21.18 -10.15 -1.43
C LEU A 565 20.42 -10.24 -0.10
N SER A 566 19.74 -11.37 0.12
CA SER A 566 19.05 -11.66 1.38
C SER A 566 19.54 -12.98 1.96
N LEU A 567 19.93 -12.94 3.22
CA LEU A 567 20.31 -14.11 4.01
C LEU A 567 19.36 -14.20 5.19
N GLU A 568 18.74 -15.35 5.38
CA GLU A 568 17.83 -15.62 6.49
C GLU A 568 18.25 -16.92 7.16
N TYR A 569 18.66 -16.82 8.43
CA TYR A 569 18.98 -17.98 9.27
C TYR A 569 17.88 -18.19 10.30
N LYS A 570 17.28 -19.37 10.30
CA LYS A 570 16.15 -19.70 11.16
C LYS A 570 16.35 -20.98 11.92
N THR A 571 16.11 -20.91 13.21
CA THR A 571 16.06 -22.06 14.13
C THR A 571 14.70 -22.09 14.85
N ASN A 572 14.53 -22.96 15.83
CA ASN A 572 13.31 -22.97 16.65
C ASN A 572 13.20 -21.79 17.62
N HIS A 573 14.30 -21.07 17.90
CA HIS A 573 14.36 -20.04 18.94
C HIS A 573 14.77 -18.67 18.46
N PHE A 574 15.36 -18.56 17.29
CA PHE A 574 15.72 -17.28 16.71
C PHE A 574 15.74 -17.30 15.18
N GLU A 575 15.45 -16.16 14.63
CA GLU A 575 15.54 -15.86 13.21
C GLU A 575 16.38 -14.60 13.04
N ILE A 576 17.37 -14.67 12.15
CA ILE A 576 18.20 -13.53 11.77
C ILE A 576 18.02 -13.31 10.27
N THR A 577 17.75 -12.08 9.91
CA THR A 577 17.64 -11.65 8.51
C THR A 577 18.66 -10.56 8.24
N VAL A 578 19.40 -10.68 7.15
CA VAL A 578 20.32 -9.65 6.63
C VAL A 578 19.98 -9.41 5.17
N ASN A 579 19.61 -8.19 4.83
CA ASN A 579 19.38 -7.77 3.45
C ASN A 579 20.36 -6.67 3.10
N GLY A 580 20.98 -6.75 1.91
CA GLY A 580 21.78 -5.69 1.34
C GLY A 580 21.32 -5.40 -0.06
N PHE A 581 21.36 -4.14 -0.47
CA PHE A 581 21.00 -3.73 -1.84
C PHE A 581 21.97 -2.66 -2.36
N TYR A 582 22.10 -2.66 -3.68
CA TYR A 582 22.77 -1.62 -4.44
C TYR A 582 21.94 -1.32 -5.69
N ASN A 583 21.58 -0.07 -5.90
CA ASN A 583 20.75 0.42 -6.99
C ASN A 583 21.46 1.59 -7.68
N TYR A 584 21.81 1.41 -8.95
CA TYR A 584 22.28 2.47 -9.82
C TYR A 584 21.14 2.92 -10.71
N ILE A 585 20.88 4.22 -10.79
CA ILE A 585 19.82 4.83 -11.59
C ILE A 585 20.48 5.85 -12.51
N SER A 586 20.39 5.62 -13.82
CA SER A 586 20.75 6.64 -14.81
C SER A 586 19.57 7.59 -15.01
N ASP A 587 19.89 8.84 -15.30
CA ASP A 587 18.92 9.88 -15.60
C ASP A 587 17.88 10.09 -14.48
N TYR A 588 18.31 10.04 -13.21
CA TYR A 588 17.44 10.23 -12.05
C TYR A 588 16.88 11.64 -12.03
N ILE A 589 15.55 11.78 -12.08
CA ILE A 589 14.84 13.06 -12.12
C ILE A 589 14.62 13.58 -10.71
N PHE A 590 14.98 14.82 -10.45
CA PHE A 590 14.68 15.50 -9.18
C PHE A 590 14.47 16.98 -9.43
N ILE A 591 13.82 17.65 -8.47
CA ILE A 591 13.56 19.07 -8.54
C ILE A 591 14.66 19.83 -7.79
N SER A 592 15.12 20.94 -8.35
CA SER A 592 16.21 21.75 -7.82
C SER A 592 15.88 23.23 -7.91
N PRO A 593 16.17 24.05 -6.87
CA PRO A 593 15.96 25.49 -6.94
C PRO A 593 16.91 26.16 -7.92
N THR A 594 16.39 27.09 -8.70
CA THR A 594 17.15 27.90 -9.66
C THR A 594 17.76 29.16 -9.02
N ARG A 595 17.27 29.59 -7.86
CA ARG A 595 17.52 30.86 -7.18
C ARG A 595 16.82 32.06 -7.83
N GLU A 596 15.93 31.84 -8.74
CA GLU A 596 15.03 32.83 -9.30
C GLU A 596 13.75 32.89 -8.48
N VAL A 597 13.00 33.97 -8.59
CA VAL A 597 11.70 34.17 -7.94
C VAL A 597 10.71 34.60 -9.01
N GLU A 598 9.58 33.91 -9.09
CA GLU A 598 8.47 34.18 -9.99
C GLU A 598 7.17 34.13 -9.17
N ASP A 599 6.25 35.04 -9.38
CA ASP A 599 4.99 35.20 -8.62
C ASP A 599 5.19 35.22 -7.08
N GLY A 600 6.32 35.76 -6.62
CA GLY A 600 6.67 35.79 -5.19
C GLY A 600 7.22 34.47 -4.62
N PHE A 601 7.33 33.43 -5.41
CA PHE A 601 7.80 32.11 -5.00
C PHE A 601 9.20 31.79 -5.58
N GLU A 602 9.99 31.01 -4.85
CA GLU A 602 11.25 30.49 -5.34
C GLU A 602 11.01 29.47 -6.47
N VAL A 603 11.70 29.63 -7.60
CA VAL A 603 11.55 28.78 -8.79
C VAL A 603 12.37 27.51 -8.65
N TYR A 604 11.72 26.37 -8.88
CA TYR A 604 12.31 25.04 -8.91
C TYR A 604 12.12 24.39 -10.28
N GLU A 605 13.19 23.84 -10.85
CA GLU A 605 13.19 23.16 -12.14
C GLU A 605 13.44 21.65 -12.00
N TYR A 606 12.80 20.83 -12.84
CA TYR A 606 13.10 19.41 -12.93
C TYR A 606 14.35 19.15 -13.77
N ILE A 607 15.33 18.50 -13.15
CA ILE A 607 16.63 18.18 -13.76
C ILE A 607 16.93 16.69 -13.62
N GLN A 608 17.94 16.19 -14.36
CA GLN A 608 18.42 14.82 -14.32
C GLN A 608 19.90 14.72 -14.00
N ASP A 609 20.27 13.72 -13.20
CA ASP A 609 21.65 13.28 -12.98
C ASP A 609 21.66 11.79 -12.61
N ASP A 610 22.79 11.12 -12.77
CA ASP A 610 22.95 9.74 -12.34
C ASP A 610 22.97 9.63 -10.81
N ALA A 611 22.32 8.59 -10.28
CA ALA A 611 22.21 8.38 -8.84
C ALA A 611 22.56 6.96 -8.41
N LYS A 612 23.05 6.83 -7.18
CA LYS A 612 23.37 5.57 -6.52
C LYS A 612 22.68 5.52 -5.16
N LEU A 613 21.85 4.50 -4.96
CA LEU A 613 21.25 4.22 -3.65
C LEU A 613 21.73 2.85 -3.18
N TYR A 614 22.21 2.79 -1.95
CA TYR A 614 22.68 1.54 -1.36
C TYR A 614 22.42 1.53 0.14
N GLY A 615 22.30 0.33 0.68
CA GLY A 615 21.98 0.19 2.09
C GLY A 615 21.71 -1.24 2.49
N GLY A 616 21.10 -1.39 3.65
CA GLY A 616 20.78 -2.69 4.17
C GLY A 616 19.83 -2.67 5.35
N GLU A 617 19.29 -3.83 5.61
CA GLU A 617 18.37 -4.09 6.71
C GLU A 617 18.89 -5.30 7.51
N PHE A 618 18.85 -5.20 8.82
CA PHE A 618 19.14 -6.29 9.74
C PHE A 618 17.91 -6.53 10.61
N GLY A 619 17.44 -7.77 10.70
CA GLY A 619 16.35 -8.20 11.55
C GLY A 619 16.77 -9.34 12.46
N LEU A 620 16.39 -9.25 13.72
CA LEU A 620 16.52 -10.32 14.72
C LEU A 620 15.16 -10.54 15.37
N HIS A 621 14.71 -11.80 15.38
CA HIS A 621 13.60 -12.25 16.21
C HIS A 621 14.08 -13.38 17.12
N LEU A 622 14.07 -13.13 18.41
CA LEU A 622 14.45 -14.09 19.45
C LEU A 622 13.21 -14.53 20.21
N HIS A 623 13.09 -15.83 20.39
CA HIS A 623 12.04 -16.51 21.14
C HIS A 623 12.71 -17.44 22.17
N PRO A 624 13.02 -16.96 23.41
CA PRO A 624 13.81 -17.69 24.36
C PRO A 624 13.01 -18.83 25.02
N HIS A 625 13.48 -20.07 24.92
CA HIS A 625 12.94 -21.21 25.67
C HIS A 625 13.52 -21.23 27.09
N PRO A 626 12.72 -21.45 28.16
CA PRO A 626 11.31 -21.88 28.19
C PRO A 626 10.28 -20.74 28.23
N LEU A 627 10.64 -19.51 27.90
CA LEU A 627 9.74 -18.34 27.93
C LEU A 627 9.02 -18.19 26.58
N ASP A 628 8.30 -19.22 26.15
CA ASP A 628 7.66 -19.30 24.83
C ASP A 628 6.61 -18.21 24.57
N TRP A 629 6.24 -17.45 25.59
CA TRP A 629 5.35 -16.29 25.52
C TRP A 629 6.10 -14.99 25.23
N LEU A 630 7.45 -14.96 25.25
CA LEU A 630 8.28 -13.77 25.09
C LEU A 630 8.90 -13.73 23.69
N HIS A 631 8.66 -12.64 22.97
CA HIS A 631 9.28 -12.34 21.69
C HIS A 631 10.11 -11.06 21.80
N ILE A 632 11.33 -11.10 21.30
CA ILE A 632 12.24 -9.97 21.22
C ILE A 632 12.55 -9.72 19.74
N TYR A 633 12.16 -8.55 19.25
CA TYR A 633 12.46 -8.12 17.89
C TYR A 633 13.46 -6.97 17.92
N SER A 634 14.42 -6.99 17.00
CA SER A 634 15.34 -5.88 16.75
C SER A 634 15.51 -5.71 15.25
N ASN A 635 15.19 -4.53 14.74
CA ASN A 635 15.32 -4.20 13.32
C ASN A 635 16.18 -2.95 13.18
N PHE A 636 17.20 -3.03 12.35
CA PHE A 636 18.03 -1.90 11.94
C PHE A 636 17.92 -1.71 10.45
N GLU A 637 17.82 -0.46 10.01
CA GLU A 637 17.73 -0.09 8.61
C GLU A 637 18.58 1.13 8.29
N MET A 638 19.17 1.12 7.09
CA MET A 638 19.97 2.21 6.58
C MET A 638 19.87 2.32 5.07
N VAL A 639 19.88 3.55 4.58
CA VAL A 639 19.99 3.87 3.15
C VAL A 639 20.83 5.11 2.95
N ILE A 640 21.65 5.11 1.89
CA ILE A 640 22.45 6.24 1.44
C ILE A 640 22.13 6.45 -0.03
N GLY A 641 21.80 7.70 -0.40
CA GLY A 641 21.59 8.13 -1.77
C GLY A 641 22.58 9.21 -2.17
N LYS A 642 23.22 9.06 -3.32
CA LYS A 642 24.18 10.03 -3.87
C LYS A 642 24.00 10.22 -5.36
N GLN A 643 24.20 11.44 -5.82
CA GLN A 643 24.39 11.79 -7.22
C GLN A 643 25.81 11.36 -7.69
N ASP A 644 26.04 11.34 -8.99
CA ASP A 644 27.34 10.93 -9.53
C ASP A 644 28.47 11.94 -9.21
N ASN A 645 28.12 13.22 -9.04
CA ASN A 645 29.05 14.27 -8.56
C ASN A 645 29.46 14.09 -7.08
N GLY A 646 28.84 13.14 -6.34
CA GLY A 646 29.13 12.81 -4.95
C GLY A 646 28.25 13.52 -3.93
N GLU A 647 27.38 14.45 -4.33
CA GLU A 647 26.38 15.09 -3.48
C GLU A 647 25.31 14.09 -3.02
N TYR A 648 24.73 14.33 -1.85
CA TYR A 648 23.66 13.47 -1.35
C TYR A 648 22.33 13.83 -2.00
N LEU A 649 21.51 12.80 -2.25
CA LEU A 649 20.13 12.98 -2.69
C LEU A 649 19.28 13.55 -1.54
N PRO A 650 18.29 14.41 -1.86
CA PRO A 650 17.39 14.96 -0.86
C PRO A 650 16.36 13.91 -0.39
N LEU A 651 15.81 14.14 0.82
CA LEU A 651 14.74 13.34 1.43
C LEU A 651 15.09 11.83 1.56
N ILE A 652 16.36 11.55 1.87
CA ILE A 652 16.81 10.20 2.22
C ILE A 652 16.55 9.97 3.72
N PRO A 653 15.84 8.89 4.10
CA PRO A 653 15.51 8.61 5.50
C PRO A 653 16.74 8.52 6.40
N ALA A 654 16.58 8.91 7.66
CA ALA A 654 17.57 8.65 8.68
C ALA A 654 17.68 7.15 8.99
N ASN A 655 18.87 6.70 9.40
CA ASN A 655 19.00 5.32 9.90
C ASN A 655 18.14 5.11 11.14
N LYS A 656 17.54 3.92 11.28
CA LYS A 656 16.62 3.63 12.38
C LYS A 656 16.91 2.26 13.01
N LEU A 657 16.81 2.18 14.34
CA LEU A 657 16.87 0.95 15.12
C LEU A 657 15.61 0.82 15.97
N THR A 658 14.82 -0.21 15.71
CA THR A 658 13.60 -0.50 16.45
C THR A 658 13.74 -1.78 17.25
N ASN A 659 13.51 -1.71 18.55
CA ASN A 659 13.54 -2.86 19.47
C ASN A 659 12.16 -3.04 20.09
N THR A 660 11.57 -4.23 19.98
CA THR A 660 10.27 -4.54 20.55
C THR A 660 10.36 -5.77 21.46
N LEU A 661 9.94 -5.60 22.70
CA LEU A 661 9.62 -6.71 23.62
C LEU A 661 8.12 -6.96 23.55
N ARG A 662 7.73 -8.19 23.25
CA ARG A 662 6.32 -8.57 23.16
C ARG A 662 6.06 -9.85 23.91
N ALA A 663 5.12 -9.78 24.84
CA ALA A 663 4.61 -10.95 25.58
C ALA A 663 3.26 -11.36 24.99
N GLU A 664 3.11 -12.62 24.60
CA GLU A 664 1.90 -13.18 24.03
C GLU A 664 1.39 -14.36 24.84
N PHE A 665 0.10 -14.34 25.14
CA PHE A 665 -0.56 -15.42 25.88
C PHE A 665 -1.83 -15.85 25.14
N ASN A 666 -1.90 -17.08 24.68
CA ASN A 666 -3.04 -17.60 23.90
C ASN A 666 -4.36 -17.49 24.67
N SER A 667 -4.34 -17.77 26.00
CA SER A 667 -5.53 -17.60 26.84
C SER A 667 -5.17 -17.29 28.29
N ILE A 668 -5.93 -16.37 28.88
CA ILE A 668 -5.94 -16.09 30.33
C ILE A 668 -7.41 -16.15 30.77
N GLY A 669 -7.84 -17.31 31.27
CA GLY A 669 -9.25 -17.55 31.58
C GLY A 669 -10.13 -17.48 30.33
N LYS A 670 -11.06 -16.51 30.27
CA LYS A 670 -11.95 -16.30 29.11
C LYS A 670 -11.37 -15.34 28.06
N PHE A 671 -10.25 -14.71 28.36
CA PHE A 671 -9.58 -13.79 27.45
C PHE A 671 -8.59 -14.55 26.57
N LYS A 672 -8.60 -14.28 25.26
CA LYS A 672 -7.77 -14.91 24.24
C LYS A 672 -6.92 -13.88 23.53
N ASN A 673 -5.88 -14.33 22.83
CA ASN A 673 -5.00 -13.49 22.02
C ASN A 673 -4.46 -12.28 22.82
N ASN A 674 -4.06 -12.54 24.06
CA ASN A 674 -3.56 -11.47 24.94
C ASN A 674 -2.13 -11.11 24.55
N PHE A 675 -1.85 -9.82 24.45
CA PHE A 675 -0.48 -9.35 24.27
C PHE A 675 -0.20 -8.09 25.07
N LEU A 676 1.08 -7.93 25.41
CA LEU A 676 1.68 -6.70 25.88
C LEU A 676 2.92 -6.44 25.03
N SER A 677 3.15 -5.21 24.63
CA SER A 677 4.33 -4.82 23.84
C SER A 677 4.95 -3.54 24.39
N LEU A 678 6.28 -3.49 24.31
CA LEU A 678 7.10 -2.32 24.58
C LEU A 678 8.03 -2.15 23.38
N THR A 679 7.90 -1.03 22.67
CA THR A 679 8.74 -0.72 21.52
C THR A 679 9.57 0.52 21.83
N TYR A 680 10.90 0.39 21.68
CA TYR A 680 11.86 1.48 21.74
C TYR A 680 12.42 1.69 20.33
N GLU A 681 12.20 2.89 19.81
CA GLU A 681 12.68 3.31 18.50
C GLU A 681 13.77 4.37 18.68
N ASN A 682 14.90 4.16 18.02
CA ASN A 682 16.00 5.10 17.93
C ASN A 682 16.20 5.52 16.50
N THR A 683 15.89 6.76 16.16
CA THR A 683 16.20 7.40 14.89
C THR A 683 17.54 8.13 15.05
N PHE A 684 18.51 7.77 14.24
CA PHE A 684 19.85 8.36 14.30
C PHE A 684 19.85 9.74 13.65
N LYS A 685 20.92 10.51 13.93
CA LYS A 685 21.15 11.77 13.26
C LYS A 685 21.25 11.57 11.75
N GLN A 686 20.60 12.44 10.97
CA GLN A 686 20.76 12.49 9.52
C GLN A 686 21.62 13.68 9.12
N ASP A 687 22.88 13.39 8.75
CA ASP A 687 23.86 14.36 8.27
C ASP A 687 24.13 14.24 6.76
N ASN A 688 23.67 13.15 6.13
CA ASN A 688 23.80 12.92 4.70
C ASN A 688 22.64 13.59 3.97
N VAL A 689 22.70 14.90 3.85
CA VAL A 689 21.60 15.74 3.35
C VAL A 689 21.89 16.30 1.98
N GLY A 690 20.88 16.53 1.16
CA GLY A 690 20.98 17.24 -0.10
C GLY A 690 21.42 18.70 0.10
N VAL A 691 21.84 19.36 -0.98
CA VAL A 691 22.41 20.73 -0.94
C VAL A 691 21.47 21.74 -0.30
N PHE A 692 20.16 21.55 -0.44
CA PHE A 692 19.12 22.46 0.07
C PHE A 692 18.45 21.96 1.34
N GLU A 693 18.99 20.92 1.96
CA GLU A 693 18.45 20.35 3.19
C GLU A 693 19.30 20.69 4.41
N THR A 694 18.66 20.72 5.56
CA THR A 694 19.34 20.84 6.85
C THR A 694 19.47 19.47 7.53
N PRO A 695 20.56 19.20 8.27
CA PRO A 695 20.68 18.00 9.10
C PRO A 695 19.54 17.87 10.10
N THR A 696 19.24 16.64 10.51
CA THR A 696 18.22 16.37 11.52
C THR A 696 18.81 15.66 12.71
N SER A 697 18.50 16.13 13.91
CA SER A 697 18.99 15.55 15.17
C SER A 697 18.39 14.17 15.43
N SER A 698 19.14 13.31 16.12
CA SER A 698 18.62 12.01 16.57
C SER A 698 17.56 12.17 17.66
N TYR A 699 16.61 11.21 17.70
CA TYR A 699 15.59 11.13 18.71
C TYR A 699 15.23 9.69 19.05
N ASN A 700 14.55 9.52 20.20
CA ASN A 700 14.09 8.21 20.69
C ASN A 700 12.62 8.28 21.05
N LEU A 701 11.86 7.28 20.65
CA LEU A 701 10.44 7.14 21.02
C LEU A 701 10.24 5.85 21.81
N LEU A 702 9.31 5.89 22.76
CA LEU A 702 8.90 4.74 23.55
C LEU A 702 7.40 4.54 23.41
N ASN A 703 7.01 3.35 22.95
CA ASN A 703 5.61 3.01 22.70
C ASN A 703 5.21 1.76 23.49
N PHE A 704 3.98 1.77 24.04
CA PHE A 704 3.38 0.63 24.73
C PHE A 704 2.12 0.19 24.00
N GLY A 705 1.89 -1.12 23.94
CA GLY A 705 0.67 -1.69 23.39
C GLY A 705 0.15 -2.82 24.27
N ALA A 706 -1.16 -2.94 24.37
CA ALA A 706 -1.86 -4.04 25.02
C ALA A 706 -3.11 -4.42 24.24
N GLY A 707 -3.41 -5.70 24.15
CA GLY A 707 -4.64 -6.15 23.51
C GLY A 707 -5.13 -7.49 24.03
N THR A 708 -6.44 -7.71 23.89
CA THR A 708 -7.10 -8.95 24.30
C THR A 708 -8.40 -9.14 23.52
N SER A 709 -8.82 -10.41 23.37
CA SER A 709 -10.10 -10.80 22.78
C SER A 709 -10.95 -11.54 23.82
N TYR A 710 -12.22 -11.20 23.94
CA TYR A 710 -13.17 -11.88 24.81
C TYR A 710 -14.30 -12.45 23.96
N SER A 711 -14.52 -13.78 24.04
CA SER A 711 -15.57 -14.45 23.30
C SER A 711 -16.74 -14.85 24.22
N PHE A 712 -17.93 -14.41 23.85
CA PHE A 712 -19.17 -14.78 24.53
C PHE A 712 -20.21 -15.25 23.50
N ASN A 713 -20.55 -16.53 23.54
CA ASN A 713 -21.39 -17.20 22.53
C ASN A 713 -20.76 -17.02 21.13
N LYS A 714 -21.49 -16.33 20.22
CA LYS A 714 -21.03 -16.03 18.85
C LYS A 714 -20.42 -14.63 18.71
N VAL A 715 -20.37 -13.86 19.79
CA VAL A 715 -19.85 -12.50 19.80
C VAL A 715 -18.40 -12.52 20.26
N ASN A 716 -17.52 -11.89 19.49
CA ASN A 716 -16.14 -11.65 19.87
C ASN A 716 -15.95 -10.13 20.08
N LEU A 717 -15.31 -9.78 21.17
CA LEU A 717 -14.91 -8.42 21.53
C LEU A 717 -13.40 -8.35 21.51
N ASP A 718 -12.82 -7.52 20.65
CA ASP A 718 -11.39 -7.24 20.62
C ASP A 718 -11.14 -5.85 21.22
N PHE A 719 -10.26 -5.78 22.22
CA PHE A 719 -9.84 -4.55 22.88
C PHE A 719 -8.35 -4.31 22.60
N ASN A 720 -8.00 -3.09 22.21
CA ASN A 720 -6.62 -2.65 22.07
C ASN A 720 -6.43 -1.30 22.74
N LEU A 721 -5.30 -1.13 23.42
CA LEU A 721 -4.87 0.12 24.02
C LEU A 721 -3.40 0.35 23.69
N ASN A 722 -3.10 1.50 23.10
CA ASN A 722 -1.74 1.89 22.77
C ASN A 722 -1.41 3.25 23.39
N LEU A 723 -0.17 3.42 23.76
CA LEU A 723 0.41 4.68 24.23
C LEU A 723 1.65 4.95 23.38
N ASN A 724 1.50 5.77 22.36
CA ASN A 724 2.55 6.15 21.43
C ASN A 724 3.25 7.40 21.94
N ASN A 725 4.59 7.48 21.74
CA ASN A 725 5.45 8.53 22.29
C ASN A 725 5.19 8.74 23.80
N ALA A 726 5.27 7.67 24.57
CA ALA A 726 4.87 7.66 26.00
C ALA A 726 5.61 8.70 26.86
N LEU A 727 6.86 9.02 26.50
CA LEU A 727 7.69 10.00 27.20
C LEU A 727 7.43 11.44 26.74
N ASP A 728 6.50 11.63 25.81
CA ASP A 728 6.17 12.94 25.22
C ASP A 728 7.39 13.66 24.66
N LYS A 729 8.23 12.92 23.93
CA LYS A 729 9.46 13.44 23.36
C LYS A 729 9.14 14.35 22.17
N GLY A 730 9.62 15.61 22.21
CA GLY A 730 9.61 16.51 21.07
C GLY A 730 10.65 16.06 20.02
N TYR A 731 10.22 15.93 18.79
CA TYR A 731 11.08 15.51 17.69
C TYR A 731 10.58 16.05 16.35
N ILE A 732 11.49 16.16 15.40
CA ILE A 732 11.20 16.48 14.00
C ILE A 732 11.75 15.32 13.13
N SER A 733 10.88 14.67 12.36
CA SER A 733 11.31 13.65 11.40
C SER A 733 12.08 14.31 10.25
N HIS A 734 13.13 13.64 9.73
CA HIS A 734 13.86 14.13 8.57
C HIS A 734 12.98 14.28 7.33
N LEU A 735 12.00 13.42 7.19
CA LEU A 735 11.05 13.41 6.08
C LEU A 735 9.78 14.26 6.33
N SER A 736 9.72 15.02 7.44
CA SER A 736 8.64 15.98 7.67
C SER A 736 8.87 17.23 6.81
N ARG A 737 7.89 17.61 6.02
CA ARG A 737 7.91 18.86 5.25
C ARG A 737 7.80 20.11 6.13
N LEU A 738 7.24 19.95 7.34
CA LEU A 738 7.16 21.02 8.34
C LEU A 738 8.49 21.26 9.07
N LYS A 739 9.53 20.51 8.71
CA LYS A 739 10.87 20.64 9.28
C LYS A 739 11.50 22.02 9.01
N SER A 740 11.30 22.59 7.83
CA SER A 740 11.79 23.94 7.47
C SER A 740 11.26 25.01 8.42
N ASN A 741 10.02 24.85 8.88
CA ASN A 741 9.34 25.75 9.81
C ASN A 741 9.64 25.42 11.29
N GLY A 742 10.50 24.42 11.56
CA GLY A 742 10.84 23.98 12.92
C GLY A 742 9.69 23.30 13.66
N ILE A 743 8.63 22.89 12.99
CA ILE A 743 7.43 22.33 13.58
C ILE A 743 7.66 20.86 13.95
N GLN A 744 7.40 20.52 15.22
CA GLN A 744 7.55 19.17 15.75
C GLN A 744 6.44 18.25 15.23
N ASN A 745 6.77 16.96 15.12
CA ASN A 745 5.80 15.89 14.88
C ASN A 745 4.89 15.68 16.13
N ILE A 746 3.87 14.86 15.95
CA ILE A 746 2.85 14.54 16.97
C ILE A 746 3.50 14.11 18.31
N GLY A 747 3.03 14.69 19.41
CA GLY A 747 3.41 14.32 20.76
C GLY A 747 2.75 13.01 21.22
N ARG A 748 2.67 12.81 22.55
CA ARG A 748 2.06 11.61 23.13
C ARG A 748 0.62 11.40 22.67
N ASN A 749 0.29 10.14 22.32
CA ASN A 749 -1.05 9.76 21.90
C ASN A 749 -1.50 8.45 22.56
N VAL A 750 -2.64 8.47 23.24
CA VAL A 750 -3.32 7.26 23.73
C VAL A 750 -4.37 6.87 22.69
N VAL A 751 -4.31 5.64 22.22
CA VAL A 751 -5.25 5.09 21.24
C VAL A 751 -6.00 3.93 21.87
N ALA A 752 -7.31 4.04 21.97
CA ALA A 752 -8.19 3.01 22.53
C ALA A 752 -9.17 2.50 21.46
N SER A 753 -9.19 1.18 21.22
CA SER A 753 -10.02 0.56 20.21
C SER A 753 -10.86 -0.57 20.77
N LEU A 754 -12.13 -0.61 20.37
CA LEU A 754 -13.05 -1.71 20.61
C LEU A 754 -13.63 -2.18 19.28
N LYS A 755 -13.52 -3.48 19.00
CA LYS A 755 -14.17 -4.12 17.85
C LYS A 755 -15.07 -5.26 18.32
N ILE A 756 -16.25 -5.32 17.72
CA ILE A 756 -17.27 -6.36 17.96
C ILE A 756 -17.42 -7.15 16.65
N SER A 757 -17.41 -8.46 16.72
CA SER A 757 -17.67 -9.34 15.56
C SER A 757 -18.56 -10.53 15.92
N ILE A 758 -19.38 -10.95 14.95
CA ILE A 758 -20.38 -12.02 15.12
C ILE A 758 -20.28 -13.01 13.96
#